data_82e946f2e94c179f27d5988be035a963
#
_entry.id   82e946f2e94c179f27d5988be035a963
#
_cell.length_a   1.000
_cell.length_b   1.000
_cell.length_c   1.000
_cell.angle_alpha   90.00
_cell.angle_beta   90.00
_cell.angle_gamma   90.00
#
_symmetry.space_group_name_H-M   'P 1'
#
loop_
_entity.id
_entity.type
_entity.pdbx_description
1 polymer ?
#
loop_
_entity_poly.entity_id
_entity_poly.type
_entity_poly.pdbx_seq_one_letter_code
_entity_poly.pdbx_strand_id
1 'polypeptide(L)'
;MMRKIMSCSLPALFLVLAGGVRAGVLGPRLEALVHGRLQALPAFSKAAVRDPLAPRADRAGRVQVVIRPALATGALPPVGDLASLGAVRIRVSPLMHLVQAWVPVGSLESLATLPGVGRVSVPVYATAQPPYVPHRAGAVPQQSSSSVPSGLPIDATGLVALQGDLLQSVGAEGQGIKVGVISDDDSGDAASQQAGYLPTNIFQVQQFLSTETQPTPGDPAEGTALLEVVHAVAPQAQLGFCGPQTDVDFVTCYQAFVQWGANVVLDDLGFPGTDMFTRGVNTSGSFANAVYQIVSGNPNVAFLSAAGNDAQDYLQATYASTTCPSSVTGASGCMDFGGVTGAFGVTLANLPGSTVTNELPVTLFPGYSFFPILEWNDPPSTTTAPTTQYELYLLDSSGNVLASGGAFSLSNDTTGDGRPASYFFYTVPNSTASFVTDYLVVACTTGCTASPVPSLKLIGNGDGAVLFGTISNNILTPMYTDGSTSDGETAVPGLLATTAAAVDSENPLAVTLEGYSALGPFLYGNAGTTGEEAEPAITGIDGIETSGAGGFSGLFLPNGGVAFCGTSATAPNVGALVADLMSAKPGQTASFYAGALESTASNSLITGNPIPANNPTGFQCSYGNSLGYSADSAGAGLAQGYAALTSPQGLDYQFPTTSVAVPAGGGTSQTTLTSGESVTDYGFDVGKPVTLTATVTGGTTPAKASSCEWTYNGQTVTGSSATITFTTTAVQPELISVNCPDENGIMNPQPATIEAVVFPTPVSPASSSSSGGGGLSLLGLLLLALLAAAAVVRRRRTV
;
A
#
# COMPACT_ATOMS: atom_id res chain seq x y z
N MET A 1 -62.65 52.93 43.74
CA MET A 1 -61.84 53.52 42.68
C MET A 1 -61.20 52.40 41.82
N MET A 2 -61.95 51.94 40.81
CA MET A 2 -61.53 50.85 39.90
C MET A 2 -60.75 51.40 38.71
N ARG A 3 -59.59 50.91 38.44
CA ARG A 3 -58.91 51.12 37.20
C ARG A 3 -59.14 49.96 36.30
N LYS A 4 -59.75 50.18 35.16
CA LYS A 4 -59.87 49.25 34.02
C LYS A 4 -58.53 49.15 33.31
N ILE A 5 -58.05 47.93 33.11
CA ILE A 5 -56.93 47.65 32.24
C ILE A 5 -57.55 47.19 30.92
N MET A 6 -57.32 47.96 29.85
CA MET A 6 -57.57 47.58 28.46
C MET A 6 -56.47 46.65 27.96
N SER A 7 -56.86 45.43 27.56
CA SER A 7 -55.96 44.49 26.82
C SER A 7 -55.99 44.87 25.33
N CYS A 8 -54.90 45.36 24.78
CA CYS A 8 -54.67 45.42 23.35
C CYS A 8 -54.10 44.04 22.86
N SER A 9 -54.89 43.33 22.11
CA SER A 9 -54.42 42.16 21.32
C SER A 9 -53.78 42.71 20.06
N LEU A 10 -52.47 42.52 19.92
CA LEU A 10 -51.76 42.63 18.65
C LEU A 10 -52.00 41.35 17.83
N PRO A 11 -52.32 41.45 16.55
CA PRO A 11 -52.29 40.28 15.65
C PRO A 11 -50.85 39.92 15.39
N ALA A 12 -50.52 38.64 15.62
CA ALA A 12 -49.23 38.07 15.21
C ALA A 12 -49.15 38.07 13.67
N LEU A 13 -48.35 38.95 13.15
CA LEU A 13 -47.98 38.99 11.76
C LEU A 13 -47.02 37.81 11.51
N PHE A 14 -47.52 36.70 10.98
CA PHE A 14 -46.71 35.63 10.44
C PHE A 14 -46.00 36.19 9.19
N LEU A 15 -44.76 36.60 9.35
CA LEU A 15 -43.86 36.87 8.24
C LEU A 15 -43.44 35.49 7.69
N VAL A 16 -44.08 35.06 6.61
CA VAL A 16 -43.60 33.99 5.77
C VAL A 16 -42.35 34.56 5.09
N LEU A 17 -41.21 34.34 5.71
CA LEU A 17 -39.92 34.51 5.04
C LEU A 17 -39.87 33.49 3.91
N ALA A 18 -40.05 33.94 2.68
CA ALA A 18 -39.66 33.18 1.50
C ALA A 18 -38.21 32.75 1.74
N GLY A 19 -38.01 31.44 1.89
CA GLY A 19 -36.69 30.88 2.13
C GLY A 19 -35.83 31.10 0.91
N GLY A 20 -35.12 32.22 0.88
CA GLY A 20 -33.98 32.40 -0.01
C GLY A 20 -32.88 31.45 0.44
N VAL A 21 -32.28 30.71 -0.48
CA VAL A 21 -31.08 29.91 -0.24
C VAL A 21 -30.06 30.82 0.43
N ARG A 22 -29.57 30.41 1.61
CA ARG A 22 -28.48 31.13 2.25
C ARG A 22 -27.28 31.03 1.32
N ALA A 23 -26.77 32.17 0.83
CA ALA A 23 -25.60 32.20 -0.02
C ALA A 23 -24.45 31.45 0.68
N GLY A 24 -23.78 30.54 -0.05
CA GLY A 24 -22.62 29.79 0.42
C GLY A 24 -22.90 28.45 1.11
N VAL A 25 -24.18 27.98 1.21
CA VAL A 25 -24.48 26.64 1.74
C VAL A 25 -24.17 25.55 0.71
N LEU A 26 -24.48 25.78 -0.56
CA LEU A 26 -24.03 24.90 -1.64
C LEU A 26 -22.59 25.19 -1.99
N GLY A 27 -21.79 24.16 -2.17
CA GLY A 27 -20.45 24.28 -2.73
C GLY A 27 -20.48 24.81 -4.17
N PRO A 28 -19.47 25.55 -4.63
CA PRO A 28 -19.49 26.24 -5.91
C PRO A 28 -19.76 25.35 -7.12
N ARG A 29 -19.29 24.10 -7.11
CA ARG A 29 -19.57 23.14 -8.18
C ARG A 29 -21.04 22.72 -8.21
N LEU A 30 -21.67 22.54 -7.05
CA LEU A 30 -23.10 22.27 -6.95
C LEU A 30 -23.93 23.50 -7.31
N GLU A 31 -23.51 24.71 -6.93
CA GLU A 31 -24.14 25.94 -7.39
C GLU A 31 -24.05 26.10 -8.92
N ALA A 32 -22.88 25.84 -9.50
CA ALA A 32 -22.70 25.88 -10.93
C ALA A 32 -23.57 24.84 -11.65
N LEU A 33 -23.75 23.66 -11.05
CA LEU A 33 -24.61 22.60 -11.56
C LEU A 33 -26.09 23.01 -11.52
N VAL A 34 -26.58 23.53 -10.41
CA VAL A 34 -27.97 24.00 -10.24
C VAL A 34 -28.31 25.12 -11.23
N HIS A 35 -27.35 26.01 -11.48
CA HIS A 35 -27.52 27.12 -12.43
C HIS A 35 -27.20 26.76 -13.89
N GLY A 36 -26.98 25.48 -14.22
CA GLY A 36 -26.71 25.01 -15.58
C GLY A 36 -25.37 25.48 -16.17
N ARG A 37 -24.44 25.96 -15.33
CA ARG A 37 -23.09 26.37 -15.74
C ARG A 37 -22.11 25.20 -15.75
N LEU A 38 -22.46 24.10 -15.10
CA LEU A 38 -21.72 22.86 -15.04
C LEU A 38 -22.67 21.69 -15.26
N GLN A 39 -22.19 20.58 -15.83
CA GLN A 39 -22.94 19.33 -15.92
C GLN A 39 -22.29 18.29 -15.01
N ALA A 40 -23.13 17.50 -14.32
CA ALA A 40 -22.65 16.36 -13.58
C ALA A 40 -22.17 15.29 -14.57
N LEU A 41 -21.02 14.69 -14.26
CA LEU A 41 -20.48 13.59 -15.04
C LEU A 41 -21.18 12.27 -14.65
N PRO A 42 -21.37 11.32 -15.59
CA PRO A 42 -21.77 9.97 -15.22
C PRO A 42 -20.77 9.40 -14.19
N ALA A 43 -21.27 8.83 -13.10
CA ALA A 43 -20.48 8.50 -11.90
C ALA A 43 -19.22 7.66 -12.18
N PHE A 44 -19.23 6.87 -13.26
CA PHE A 44 -18.14 5.97 -13.63
C PHE A 44 -17.61 6.20 -15.04
N SER A 45 -17.72 7.43 -15.52
CA SER A 45 -17.09 7.79 -16.79
C SER A 45 -15.58 8.04 -16.60
N LYS A 46 -14.78 7.76 -17.65
CA LYS A 46 -13.36 8.15 -17.66
C LYS A 46 -13.15 9.63 -17.34
N ALA A 47 -14.08 10.50 -17.74
CA ALA A 47 -14.03 11.92 -17.43
C ALA A 47 -14.24 12.20 -15.92
N ALA A 48 -15.07 11.39 -15.22
CA ALA A 48 -15.28 11.54 -13.78
C ALA A 48 -14.07 11.03 -12.97
N VAL A 49 -13.39 10.00 -13.44
CA VAL A 49 -12.15 9.51 -12.80
C VAL A 49 -11.05 10.56 -12.89
N ARG A 50 -10.93 11.24 -14.02
CA ARG A 50 -9.91 12.28 -14.25
C ARG A 50 -10.08 13.56 -13.43
N ASP A 51 -11.32 13.92 -13.07
CA ASP A 51 -11.60 15.06 -12.18
C ASP A 51 -12.20 14.56 -10.86
N PRO A 52 -11.39 14.31 -9.84
CA PRO A 52 -11.83 13.75 -8.57
C PRO A 52 -12.79 14.64 -7.79
N LEU A 53 -12.96 15.89 -8.17
CA LEU A 53 -13.92 16.81 -7.54
C LEU A 53 -15.12 17.15 -8.45
N ALA A 54 -15.27 16.49 -9.60
CA ALA A 54 -16.45 16.70 -10.45
C ALA A 54 -17.72 16.15 -9.80
N PRO A 55 -18.86 16.87 -9.85
CA PRO A 55 -20.12 16.30 -9.45
C PRO A 55 -20.44 15.06 -10.28
N ARG A 56 -20.62 13.91 -9.60
CA ARG A 56 -20.95 12.62 -10.26
C ARG A 56 -22.43 12.35 -10.17
N ALA A 57 -23.07 11.93 -11.27
CA ALA A 57 -24.47 11.60 -11.33
C ALA A 57 -24.69 10.10 -11.53
N ASP A 58 -25.66 9.52 -10.85
CA ASP A 58 -26.17 8.18 -11.10
C ASP A 58 -27.08 8.15 -12.36
N ARG A 59 -27.53 6.95 -12.76
CA ARG A 59 -28.41 6.77 -13.92
C ARG A 59 -29.76 7.46 -13.79
N ALA A 60 -30.19 7.79 -12.56
CA ALA A 60 -31.43 8.53 -12.31
C ALA A 60 -31.23 10.05 -12.26
N GLY A 61 -30.01 10.55 -12.54
CA GLY A 61 -29.68 11.98 -12.54
C GLY A 61 -29.55 12.58 -11.14
N ARG A 62 -29.36 11.75 -10.10
CA ARG A 62 -29.05 12.22 -8.75
C ARG A 62 -27.56 12.41 -8.62
N VAL A 63 -27.14 13.45 -7.91
CA VAL A 63 -25.71 13.72 -7.64
C VAL A 63 -25.33 13.27 -6.25
N GLN A 64 -24.12 12.78 -6.11
CA GLN A 64 -23.54 12.42 -4.84
C GLN A 64 -23.09 13.68 -4.10
N VAL A 65 -23.47 13.80 -2.84
CA VAL A 65 -23.16 14.96 -2.01
C VAL A 65 -22.77 14.53 -0.60
N VAL A 66 -21.94 15.34 0.04
CA VAL A 66 -21.73 15.33 1.48
C VAL A 66 -22.40 16.53 2.12
N ILE A 67 -23.03 16.33 3.27
CA ILE A 67 -23.84 17.30 3.99
C ILE A 67 -23.24 17.44 5.38
N ARG A 68 -22.75 18.63 5.70
CA ARG A 68 -22.18 18.93 7.01
C ARG A 68 -23.12 19.84 7.81
N PRO A 69 -23.15 19.74 9.15
CA PRO A 69 -23.97 20.59 9.97
C PRO A 69 -23.45 22.03 10.01
N ALA A 70 -24.32 22.99 10.38
CA ALA A 70 -23.97 24.41 10.47
C ALA A 70 -22.96 24.73 11.59
N LEU A 71 -22.85 23.85 12.57
CA LEU A 71 -21.87 23.92 13.66
C LEU A 71 -21.15 22.58 13.75
N ALA A 72 -19.88 22.59 14.07
CA ALA A 72 -19.06 21.38 14.23
C ALA A 72 -19.65 20.37 15.23
N THR A 73 -20.40 20.84 16.22
CA THR A 73 -21.14 20.02 17.20
C THR A 73 -22.63 19.98 16.95
N GLY A 74 -23.10 20.50 15.80
CA GLY A 74 -24.52 20.57 15.44
C GLY A 74 -25.10 19.18 15.15
N ALA A 75 -26.43 19.03 15.33
CA ALA A 75 -27.09 17.80 14.92
C ALA A 75 -27.08 17.64 13.40
N LEU A 76 -26.78 16.44 12.92
CA LEU A 76 -26.91 16.08 11.52
C LEU A 76 -28.37 16.12 11.08
N PRO A 77 -28.67 16.45 9.81
CA PRO A 77 -30.05 16.44 9.32
C PRO A 77 -30.66 15.04 9.44
N PRO A 78 -31.91 14.91 9.85
CA PRO A 78 -32.58 13.62 9.97
C PRO A 78 -32.67 12.90 8.63
N VAL A 79 -32.36 11.59 8.62
CA VAL A 79 -32.44 10.75 7.42
C VAL A 79 -33.81 10.83 6.72
N GLY A 80 -34.91 10.95 7.51
CA GLY A 80 -36.26 11.08 6.97
C GLY A 80 -36.49 12.37 6.17
N ASP A 81 -35.89 13.48 6.60
CA ASP A 81 -35.96 14.75 5.88
C ASP A 81 -35.20 14.69 4.54
N LEU A 82 -34.04 14.07 4.54
CA LEU A 82 -33.25 13.82 3.32
C LEU A 82 -34.01 12.90 2.34
N ALA A 83 -34.60 11.82 2.86
CA ALA A 83 -35.38 10.90 2.04
C ALA A 83 -36.60 11.57 1.42
N SER A 84 -37.25 12.52 2.14
CA SER A 84 -38.41 13.29 1.63
C SER A 84 -38.05 14.18 0.43
N LEU A 85 -36.78 14.58 0.28
CA LEU A 85 -36.26 15.31 -0.86
C LEU A 85 -35.84 14.39 -2.04
N GLY A 86 -36.08 13.07 -1.92
CA GLY A 86 -35.69 12.07 -2.92
C GLY A 86 -34.25 11.61 -2.80
N ALA A 87 -33.59 11.90 -1.68
CA ALA A 87 -32.24 11.37 -1.40
C ALA A 87 -32.30 9.86 -1.19
N VAL A 88 -31.32 9.16 -1.72
CA VAL A 88 -31.14 7.71 -1.57
C VAL A 88 -29.71 7.40 -1.14
N ARG A 89 -29.45 6.16 -0.74
CA ARG A 89 -28.12 5.69 -0.28
C ARG A 89 -27.52 6.63 0.77
N ILE A 90 -28.39 7.03 1.71
CA ILE A 90 -28.05 7.97 2.77
C ILE A 90 -27.16 7.26 3.77
N ARG A 91 -25.94 7.77 3.95
CA ARG A 91 -24.96 7.31 4.93
C ARG A 91 -24.63 8.37 5.93
N VAL A 92 -24.74 8.03 7.19
CA VAL A 92 -24.30 8.89 8.28
C VAL A 92 -22.92 8.42 8.71
N SER A 93 -21.93 9.32 8.67
CA SER A 93 -20.60 9.10 9.20
C SER A 93 -20.46 9.85 10.53
N PRO A 94 -20.59 9.19 11.68
CA PRO A 94 -20.40 9.83 12.98
C PRO A 94 -18.97 10.32 13.21
N LEU A 95 -17.96 9.58 12.70
CA LEU A 95 -16.56 9.94 12.86
C LEU A 95 -16.20 11.21 12.10
N MET A 96 -16.70 11.38 10.88
CA MET A 96 -16.50 12.59 10.06
C MET A 96 -17.58 13.66 10.30
N HIS A 97 -18.57 13.36 11.15
CA HIS A 97 -19.65 14.27 11.47
C HIS A 97 -20.38 14.85 10.25
N LEU A 98 -20.75 13.98 9.30
CA LEU A 98 -21.43 14.32 8.05
C LEU A 98 -22.42 13.25 7.61
N VAL A 99 -23.20 13.58 6.59
CA VAL A 99 -24.06 12.63 5.86
C VAL A 99 -23.67 12.64 4.39
N GLN A 100 -23.45 11.46 3.81
CA GLN A 100 -23.30 11.27 2.36
C GLN A 100 -24.62 10.75 1.78
N ALA A 101 -25.04 11.28 0.63
CA ALA A 101 -26.27 10.83 -0.03
C ALA A 101 -26.24 11.12 -1.55
N TRP A 102 -27.09 10.40 -2.30
CA TRP A 102 -27.41 10.71 -3.68
C TRP A 102 -28.70 11.50 -3.74
N VAL A 103 -28.66 12.74 -4.25
CA VAL A 103 -29.75 13.71 -4.20
C VAL A 103 -30.14 14.17 -5.60
N PRO A 104 -31.45 14.25 -5.96
CA PRO A 104 -31.85 14.85 -7.22
C PRO A 104 -31.35 16.29 -7.35
N VAL A 105 -30.77 16.66 -8.51
CA VAL A 105 -30.22 18.02 -8.73
C VAL A 105 -31.26 19.10 -8.41
N GLY A 106 -32.52 18.90 -8.79
CA GLY A 106 -33.61 19.85 -8.50
C GLY A 106 -33.98 19.96 -7.00
N SER A 107 -33.44 19.10 -6.14
CA SER A 107 -33.68 19.14 -4.68
C SER A 107 -32.52 19.80 -3.91
N LEU A 108 -31.39 20.15 -4.57
CA LEU A 108 -30.21 20.68 -3.89
C LEU A 108 -30.48 22.02 -3.18
N GLU A 109 -31.26 22.93 -3.78
CA GLU A 109 -31.62 24.19 -3.16
C GLU A 109 -32.51 23.97 -1.92
N SER A 110 -33.47 23.05 -2.01
CA SER A 110 -34.32 22.69 -0.87
C SER A 110 -33.50 22.03 0.23
N LEU A 111 -32.54 21.17 -0.10
CA LEU A 111 -31.61 20.57 0.83
C LEU A 111 -30.80 21.63 1.59
N ALA A 112 -30.30 22.65 0.88
CA ALA A 112 -29.54 23.75 1.48
C ALA A 112 -30.36 24.61 2.47
N THR A 113 -31.68 24.51 2.43
CA THR A 113 -32.57 25.24 3.36
C THR A 113 -33.02 24.41 4.56
N LEU A 114 -32.72 23.12 4.61
CA LEU A 114 -33.07 22.27 5.75
C LEU A 114 -32.44 22.76 7.05
N PRO A 115 -33.17 22.71 8.18
CA PRO A 115 -32.61 23.01 9.50
C PRO A 115 -31.40 22.08 9.79
N GLY A 116 -30.32 22.65 10.29
CA GLY A 116 -29.12 21.92 10.64
C GLY A 116 -28.12 21.74 9.50
N VAL A 117 -28.50 21.96 8.24
CA VAL A 117 -27.57 21.93 7.11
C VAL A 117 -26.75 23.21 7.08
N GLY A 118 -25.43 23.09 7.17
CA GLY A 118 -24.50 24.20 7.08
C GLY A 118 -23.79 24.27 5.74
N ARG A 119 -23.44 23.10 5.20
CA ARG A 119 -22.74 22.98 3.93
C ARG A 119 -23.17 21.74 3.17
N VAL A 120 -23.30 21.85 1.87
CA VAL A 120 -23.49 20.74 0.93
C VAL A 120 -22.44 20.85 -0.15
N SER A 121 -21.59 19.86 -0.28
CA SER A 121 -20.51 19.82 -1.26
C SER A 121 -20.48 18.50 -2.02
N VAL A 122 -19.65 18.43 -3.05
CA VAL A 122 -19.25 17.16 -3.67
C VAL A 122 -18.38 16.39 -2.66
N PRO A 123 -18.47 15.05 -2.57
CA PRO A 123 -17.49 14.29 -1.79
C PRO A 123 -16.11 14.35 -2.44
N VAL A 124 -15.07 14.04 -1.69
CA VAL A 124 -13.76 13.74 -2.26
C VAL A 124 -13.78 12.31 -2.76
N TYR A 125 -13.45 12.12 -4.01
CA TYR A 125 -13.42 10.79 -4.62
C TYR A 125 -12.02 10.21 -4.52
N ALA A 126 -11.96 8.93 -4.21
CA ALA A 126 -10.72 8.16 -4.21
C ALA A 126 -10.07 8.18 -5.60
N THR A 127 -8.76 8.22 -5.61
CA THR A 127 -7.93 8.08 -6.80
C THR A 127 -6.88 7.01 -6.56
N ALA A 128 -6.77 6.06 -7.48
CA ALA A 128 -5.57 5.27 -7.64
C ALA A 128 -4.66 6.05 -8.61
N GLN A 129 -3.47 6.40 -8.17
CA GLN A 129 -2.51 7.13 -8.98
C GLN A 129 -1.35 6.20 -9.35
N PRO A 130 -1.44 5.46 -10.47
CA PRO A 130 -0.31 4.69 -10.92
C PRO A 130 0.86 5.65 -11.22
N PRO A 131 2.09 5.30 -10.82
CA PRO A 131 3.24 6.10 -11.15
C PRO A 131 3.39 6.16 -12.67
N TYR A 132 3.91 7.28 -13.16
CA TYR A 132 4.24 7.37 -14.58
C TYR A 132 5.29 6.35 -14.97
N VAL A 133 4.86 5.35 -15.69
CA VAL A 133 5.75 4.39 -16.31
C VAL A 133 6.04 4.87 -17.74
N PRO A 134 7.30 5.25 -18.03
CA PRO A 134 7.65 5.70 -19.35
C PRO A 134 7.37 4.62 -20.38
N HIS A 135 6.47 4.88 -21.31
CA HIS A 135 6.30 4.01 -22.47
C HIS A 135 7.61 3.98 -23.27
N ARG A 136 8.39 2.93 -23.17
CA ARG A 136 9.50 2.68 -24.10
C ARG A 136 8.92 2.75 -25.52
N ALA A 137 9.52 3.57 -26.37
CA ALA A 137 9.24 3.52 -27.82
C ALA A 137 9.53 2.09 -28.29
N GLY A 138 8.48 1.31 -28.53
CA GLY A 138 8.55 -0.13 -28.80
C GLY A 138 7.84 -1.02 -27.74
N ALA A 139 7.18 -0.44 -26.74
CA ALA A 139 6.32 -1.19 -25.84
C ALA A 139 5.26 -1.96 -26.68
N VAL A 140 5.14 -3.24 -26.39
CA VAL A 140 4.18 -4.12 -27.04
C VAL A 140 2.78 -3.53 -26.85
N PRO A 141 1.97 -3.39 -27.92
CA PRO A 141 0.62 -2.87 -27.79
C PRO A 141 -0.14 -3.66 -26.74
N GLN A 142 -0.95 -2.95 -25.97
CA GLN A 142 -1.87 -3.51 -24.99
C GLN A 142 -2.61 -4.72 -25.59
N GLN A 143 -2.16 -5.90 -25.28
CA GLN A 143 -2.81 -7.11 -25.72
C GLN A 143 -3.94 -7.38 -24.73
N SER A 144 -5.16 -7.04 -25.12
CA SER A 144 -6.36 -7.50 -24.42
C SER A 144 -6.42 -9.03 -24.57
N SER A 145 -5.62 -9.74 -23.76
CA SER A 145 -5.74 -11.19 -23.71
C SER A 145 -7.01 -11.51 -22.92
N SER A 146 -7.94 -12.20 -23.56
CA SER A 146 -9.16 -12.70 -22.93
C SER A 146 -8.88 -13.86 -21.95
N SER A 147 -7.63 -14.21 -21.72
CA SER A 147 -7.20 -15.28 -20.82
C SER A 147 -6.01 -14.83 -20.00
N VAL A 148 -6.14 -14.89 -18.69
CA VAL A 148 -5.05 -14.68 -17.73
C VAL A 148 -4.09 -15.89 -17.86
N PRO A 149 -2.75 -15.66 -18.01
CA PRO A 149 -1.80 -16.75 -18.02
C PRO A 149 -1.83 -17.52 -16.71
N SER A 150 -1.59 -18.81 -16.72
CA SER A 150 -1.46 -19.62 -15.50
C SER A 150 0.00 -20.00 -15.26
N GLY A 151 0.40 -20.09 -13.98
CA GLY A 151 1.76 -20.50 -13.61
C GLY A 151 2.78 -19.37 -13.63
N LEU A 152 2.34 -18.11 -13.57
CA LEU A 152 3.22 -16.97 -13.36
C LEU A 152 3.71 -16.95 -11.90
N PRO A 153 4.96 -16.53 -11.66
CA PRO A 153 5.51 -16.39 -10.31
C PRO A 153 5.08 -15.04 -9.68
N ILE A 154 3.82 -14.93 -9.26
CA ILE A 154 3.32 -13.71 -8.61
C ILE A 154 4.25 -13.30 -7.47
N ASP A 155 4.66 -12.04 -7.46
CA ASP A 155 5.52 -11.41 -6.44
C ASP A 155 6.88 -12.12 -6.17
N ALA A 156 7.40 -12.89 -7.10
CA ALA A 156 8.64 -13.66 -6.87
C ALA A 156 9.84 -12.80 -6.45
N THR A 157 9.97 -11.58 -6.99
CA THR A 157 11.06 -10.66 -6.65
C THR A 157 10.88 -10.03 -5.29
N GLY A 158 9.67 -9.63 -4.93
CA GLY A 158 9.32 -9.11 -3.62
C GLY A 158 9.56 -10.15 -2.52
N LEU A 159 9.08 -11.36 -2.72
CA LEU A 159 9.27 -12.47 -1.78
C LEU A 159 10.72 -12.67 -1.37
N VAL A 160 11.64 -12.74 -2.34
CA VAL A 160 13.07 -12.96 -2.05
C VAL A 160 13.71 -11.74 -1.42
N ALA A 161 13.46 -10.54 -1.97
CA ALA A 161 14.08 -9.31 -1.47
C ALA A 161 13.63 -8.99 -0.04
N LEU A 162 12.39 -9.30 0.31
CA LEU A 162 11.79 -9.07 1.61
C LEU A 162 11.91 -10.27 2.57
N GLN A 163 12.60 -11.36 2.15
CA GLN A 163 12.73 -12.61 2.91
C GLN A 163 11.39 -13.31 3.22
N GLY A 164 10.37 -13.08 2.40
CA GLY A 164 9.07 -13.76 2.52
C GLY A 164 9.16 -15.24 2.19
N ASP A 165 10.02 -15.62 1.23
CA ASP A 165 10.34 -16.99 0.88
C ASP A 165 10.93 -17.77 2.07
N LEU A 166 11.75 -17.12 2.88
CA LEU A 166 12.29 -17.71 4.09
C LEU A 166 11.20 -17.89 5.17
N LEU A 167 10.25 -16.96 5.31
CA LEU A 167 9.08 -17.12 6.18
C LEU A 167 8.23 -18.32 5.76
N GLN A 168 7.92 -18.43 4.48
CA GLN A 168 7.19 -19.58 3.94
C GLN A 168 7.94 -20.90 4.15
N SER A 169 9.26 -20.90 4.00
CA SER A 169 10.09 -22.08 4.20
C SER A 169 10.02 -22.65 5.62
N VAL A 170 9.66 -21.83 6.61
CA VAL A 170 9.44 -22.25 8.00
C VAL A 170 7.96 -22.36 8.37
N GLY A 171 7.06 -22.19 7.41
CA GLY A 171 5.62 -22.33 7.60
C GLY A 171 4.90 -21.12 8.18
N ALA A 172 5.56 -19.94 8.18
CA ALA A 172 4.91 -18.68 8.50
C ALA A 172 4.27 -18.13 7.21
N GLU A 173 2.96 -18.38 7.00
CA GLU A 173 2.24 -18.19 5.76
C GLU A 173 0.90 -17.48 5.96
N GLY A 174 0.72 -16.77 7.08
CA GLY A 174 -0.51 -16.03 7.39
C GLY A 174 -1.67 -16.91 7.88
N GLN A 175 -1.43 -18.14 8.30
CA GLN A 175 -2.49 -19.04 8.77
C GLN A 175 -3.25 -18.46 9.97
N GLY A 176 -4.58 -18.43 9.84
CA GLY A 176 -5.47 -17.89 10.87
C GLY A 176 -5.57 -16.36 10.91
N ILE A 177 -4.86 -15.66 10.01
CA ILE A 177 -4.85 -14.20 9.90
C ILE A 177 -5.83 -13.75 8.81
N LYS A 178 -6.52 -12.64 9.06
CA LYS A 178 -7.41 -11.99 8.12
C LYS A 178 -6.79 -10.68 7.63
N VAL A 179 -6.65 -10.54 6.32
CA VAL A 179 -6.11 -9.36 5.65
C VAL A 179 -7.20 -8.68 4.84
N GLY A 180 -7.53 -7.44 5.17
CA GLY A 180 -8.46 -6.60 4.42
C GLY A 180 -7.69 -5.68 3.47
N VAL A 181 -8.04 -5.71 2.20
CA VAL A 181 -7.46 -4.88 1.13
C VAL A 181 -8.47 -3.82 0.72
N ILE A 182 -8.04 -2.56 0.67
CA ILE A 182 -8.84 -1.42 0.22
C ILE A 182 -8.13 -0.83 -0.99
N SER A 183 -8.79 -0.86 -2.15
CA SER A 183 -8.28 -0.34 -3.40
C SER A 183 -9.44 0.04 -4.33
N ASP A 184 -9.17 0.35 -5.58
CA ASP A 184 -10.16 0.84 -6.54
C ASP A 184 -11.19 -0.22 -6.96
N ASP A 185 -10.75 -1.40 -7.40
CA ASP A 185 -11.60 -2.39 -8.06
C ASP A 185 -10.99 -3.82 -7.97
N ASP A 186 -11.85 -4.83 -7.78
CA ASP A 186 -11.50 -6.25 -7.75
C ASP A 186 -12.12 -7.05 -8.91
N SER A 187 -12.44 -6.39 -10.01
CA SER A 187 -13.13 -7.02 -11.16
C SER A 187 -12.32 -8.12 -11.84
N GLY A 188 -11.04 -8.22 -11.54
CA GLY A 188 -10.14 -9.29 -11.99
C GLY A 188 -10.23 -10.60 -11.21
N ASP A 189 -10.85 -10.59 -10.02
CA ASP A 189 -10.82 -11.72 -9.08
C ASP A 189 -11.25 -13.05 -9.71
N ALA A 190 -12.35 -13.07 -10.45
CA ALA A 190 -12.84 -14.31 -11.06
C ALA A 190 -11.85 -14.91 -12.06
N ALA A 191 -11.13 -14.08 -12.82
CA ALA A 191 -10.12 -14.52 -13.77
C ALA A 191 -8.85 -14.98 -13.05
N SER A 192 -8.43 -14.28 -12.00
CA SER A 192 -7.31 -14.60 -11.15
C SER A 192 -7.54 -15.92 -10.38
N GLN A 193 -8.73 -16.12 -9.82
CA GLN A 193 -9.15 -17.38 -9.19
C GLN A 193 -9.14 -18.55 -10.17
N GLN A 194 -9.64 -18.34 -11.39
CA GLN A 194 -9.61 -19.39 -12.42
C GLN A 194 -8.18 -19.74 -12.83
N ALA A 195 -7.27 -18.78 -12.81
CA ALA A 195 -5.85 -19.00 -13.10
C ALA A 195 -5.07 -19.59 -11.90
N GLY A 196 -5.66 -19.62 -10.71
CA GLY A 196 -5.08 -20.21 -9.51
C GLY A 196 -4.25 -19.27 -8.65
N TYR A 197 -4.38 -17.95 -8.85
CA TYR A 197 -3.63 -16.95 -8.09
C TYR A 197 -4.37 -16.42 -6.86
N LEU A 198 -5.69 -16.54 -6.81
CA LEU A 198 -6.50 -16.13 -5.69
C LEU A 198 -7.36 -17.27 -5.16
N PRO A 199 -7.64 -17.32 -3.85
CA PRO A 199 -8.59 -18.25 -3.27
C PRO A 199 -10.02 -17.90 -3.69
N THR A 200 -10.93 -18.88 -3.70
CA THR A 200 -12.32 -18.66 -4.10
C THR A 200 -13.16 -17.90 -3.07
N ASN A 201 -12.69 -17.83 -1.83
CA ASN A 201 -13.42 -17.23 -0.71
C ASN A 201 -12.75 -15.92 -0.25
N ILE A 202 -13.04 -14.84 -0.96
CA ILE A 202 -12.64 -13.49 -0.56
C ILE A 202 -13.84 -12.83 0.14
N PHE A 203 -13.65 -12.31 1.35
CA PHE A 203 -14.69 -11.58 2.06
C PHE A 203 -14.93 -10.25 1.35
N GLN A 204 -16.15 -10.04 0.86
CA GLN A 204 -16.54 -8.79 0.22
C GLN A 204 -17.25 -7.89 1.24
N VAL A 205 -16.68 -6.72 1.48
CA VAL A 205 -17.43 -5.66 2.13
C VAL A 205 -18.54 -5.24 1.17
N GLN A 206 -19.78 -5.13 1.67
CA GLN A 206 -20.93 -4.81 0.85
C GLN A 206 -20.62 -3.59 -0.03
N GLN A 207 -20.58 -3.81 -1.33
CA GLN A 207 -20.03 -2.90 -2.29
C GLN A 207 -20.67 -1.51 -2.19
N PHE A 208 -19.84 -0.51 -2.00
CA PHE A 208 -20.20 0.89 -2.19
C PHE A 208 -20.49 1.17 -3.66
N LEU A 209 -19.84 0.44 -4.54
CA LEU A 209 -20.18 0.22 -5.92
C LEU A 209 -21.49 -0.57 -5.95
N SER A 210 -22.59 0.13 -6.04
CA SER A 210 -23.85 -0.56 -6.30
C SER A 210 -23.80 -1.31 -7.63
N THR A 211 -24.64 -2.33 -7.77
CA THR A 211 -24.90 -3.13 -8.96
C THR A 211 -25.11 -2.35 -10.28
N GLU A 212 -24.96 -1.04 -10.28
CA GLU A 212 -25.06 -0.17 -11.46
C GLU A 212 -23.74 0.00 -12.20
N THR A 213 -22.64 -0.47 -11.64
CA THR A 213 -21.31 -0.28 -12.19
C THR A 213 -20.61 -1.60 -12.40
N GLN A 214 -20.69 -2.07 -13.62
CA GLN A 214 -19.58 -2.83 -14.16
C GLN A 214 -18.44 -1.84 -14.35
N PRO A 215 -17.20 -2.17 -13.94
CA PRO A 215 -16.05 -1.36 -14.24
C PRO A 215 -16.04 -1.04 -15.72
N THR A 216 -15.70 0.18 -16.07
CA THR A 216 -15.58 0.57 -17.47
C THR A 216 -14.47 -0.28 -18.06
N PRO A 217 -14.68 -1.02 -19.16
CA PRO A 217 -13.61 -1.80 -19.76
C PRO A 217 -12.36 -0.95 -19.96
N GLY A 218 -11.27 -1.32 -19.28
CA GLY A 218 -10.00 -0.56 -19.31
C GLY A 218 -9.76 0.31 -18.08
N ASP A 219 -10.59 0.23 -17.03
CA ASP A 219 -10.19 0.69 -15.70
C ASP A 219 -9.33 -0.40 -15.05
N PRO A 220 -8.21 -0.03 -14.42
CA PRO A 220 -7.33 -1.01 -13.82
C PRO A 220 -8.03 -1.67 -12.61
N ALA A 221 -8.02 -3.00 -12.56
CA ALA A 221 -8.43 -3.77 -11.39
C ALA A 221 -7.25 -3.86 -10.42
N GLU A 222 -6.82 -2.73 -9.88
CA GLU A 222 -5.62 -2.65 -9.03
C GLU A 222 -5.82 -3.47 -7.76
N GLY A 223 -7.03 -3.44 -7.19
CA GLY A 223 -7.36 -4.24 -6.02
C GLY A 223 -7.18 -5.75 -6.21
N THR A 224 -7.43 -6.29 -7.42
CA THR A 224 -7.11 -7.68 -7.73
C THR A 224 -5.60 -7.91 -7.66
N ALA A 225 -4.77 -6.98 -8.17
CA ALA A 225 -3.32 -7.10 -8.11
C ALA A 225 -2.80 -7.07 -6.66
N LEU A 226 -3.34 -6.18 -5.81
CA LEU A 226 -3.01 -6.18 -4.38
C LEU A 226 -3.35 -7.50 -3.70
N LEU A 227 -4.53 -8.05 -3.97
CA LEU A 227 -4.96 -9.34 -3.43
C LEU A 227 -4.04 -10.49 -3.87
N GLU A 228 -3.60 -10.51 -5.14
CA GLU A 228 -2.62 -11.48 -5.65
C GLU A 228 -1.29 -11.39 -4.89
N VAL A 229 -0.79 -10.17 -4.65
CA VAL A 229 0.45 -9.95 -3.90
C VAL A 229 0.33 -10.46 -2.46
N VAL A 230 -0.74 -10.10 -1.76
CA VAL A 230 -0.98 -10.61 -0.39
C VAL A 230 -1.03 -12.13 -0.37
N HIS A 231 -1.72 -12.74 -1.35
CA HIS A 231 -1.84 -14.21 -1.40
C HIS A 231 -0.52 -14.89 -1.76
N ALA A 232 0.32 -14.24 -2.56
CA ALA A 232 1.64 -14.77 -2.89
C ALA A 232 2.59 -14.79 -1.69
N VAL A 233 2.56 -13.77 -0.85
CA VAL A 233 3.42 -13.66 0.34
C VAL A 233 2.84 -14.49 1.50
N ALA A 234 1.56 -14.32 1.82
CA ALA A 234 0.86 -14.98 2.93
C ALA A 234 -0.27 -15.91 2.42
N PRO A 235 0.06 -17.06 1.79
CA PRO A 235 -0.91 -17.87 1.03
C PRO A 235 -2.00 -18.53 1.88
N GLN A 236 -1.83 -18.60 3.19
CA GLN A 236 -2.84 -19.15 4.12
C GLN A 236 -3.68 -18.07 4.82
N ALA A 237 -3.44 -16.79 4.53
CA ALA A 237 -4.26 -15.70 5.04
C ALA A 237 -5.67 -15.71 4.42
N GLN A 238 -6.67 -15.30 5.21
CA GLN A 238 -8.01 -15.06 4.71
C GLN A 238 -8.08 -13.64 4.17
N LEU A 239 -8.46 -13.51 2.90
CA LEU A 239 -8.52 -12.23 2.21
C LEU A 239 -9.91 -11.59 2.31
N GLY A 240 -9.95 -10.26 2.35
CA GLY A 240 -11.14 -9.45 2.20
C GLY A 240 -10.87 -8.24 1.31
N PHE A 241 -11.89 -7.78 0.58
CA PHE A 241 -11.81 -6.63 -0.32
C PHE A 241 -12.88 -5.58 -0.04
N CYS A 242 -12.52 -4.30 -0.20
CA CYS A 242 -13.43 -3.16 -0.18
C CYS A 242 -12.98 -2.10 -1.19
N GLY A 243 -13.87 -1.74 -2.12
CA GLY A 243 -13.62 -0.71 -3.14
C GLY A 243 -14.38 0.59 -2.83
N PRO A 244 -13.85 1.51 -2.00
CA PRO A 244 -14.50 2.78 -1.70
C PRO A 244 -14.45 3.73 -2.89
N GLN A 245 -15.48 4.58 -3.02
CA GLN A 245 -15.50 5.65 -4.02
C GLN A 245 -15.12 7.00 -3.44
N THR A 246 -15.33 7.18 -2.15
CA THR A 246 -15.17 8.45 -1.45
C THR A 246 -14.45 8.27 -0.13
N ASP A 247 -13.93 9.35 0.43
CA ASP A 247 -13.38 9.42 1.78
C ASP A 247 -14.34 8.83 2.84
N VAL A 248 -15.65 9.06 2.70
CA VAL A 248 -16.69 8.51 3.60
C VAL A 248 -16.81 6.98 3.45
N ASP A 249 -16.74 6.49 2.21
CA ASP A 249 -16.79 5.07 1.92
C ASP A 249 -15.52 4.37 2.46
N PHE A 250 -14.35 5.00 2.33
CA PHE A 250 -13.07 4.51 2.85
C PHE A 250 -13.11 4.30 4.37
N VAL A 251 -13.57 5.31 5.12
CA VAL A 251 -13.76 5.17 6.57
C VAL A 251 -14.70 4.00 6.90
N THR A 252 -15.72 3.78 6.07
CA THR A 252 -16.63 2.64 6.24
C THR A 252 -15.96 1.31 5.94
N CYS A 253 -15.04 1.24 4.96
CA CYS A 253 -14.23 0.05 4.69
C CYS A 253 -13.38 -0.34 5.91
N TYR A 254 -12.67 0.62 6.50
CA TYR A 254 -11.90 0.40 7.72
C TYR A 254 -12.76 -0.16 8.85
N GLN A 255 -13.92 0.45 9.10
CA GLN A 255 -14.86 -0.03 10.12
C GLN A 255 -15.38 -1.44 9.82
N ALA A 256 -15.67 -1.75 8.56
CA ALA A 256 -16.16 -3.06 8.15
C ALA A 256 -15.11 -4.14 8.35
N PHE A 257 -13.85 -3.87 8.02
CA PHE A 257 -12.76 -4.82 8.25
C PHE A 257 -12.49 -5.05 9.74
N VAL A 258 -12.51 -4.00 10.55
CA VAL A 258 -12.42 -4.15 12.01
C VAL A 258 -13.59 -5.03 12.53
N GLN A 259 -14.81 -4.83 12.05
CA GLN A 259 -15.97 -5.65 12.42
C GLN A 259 -15.85 -7.10 11.90
N TRP A 260 -15.27 -7.33 10.74
CA TRP A 260 -14.97 -8.66 10.23
C TRP A 260 -13.92 -9.39 11.08
N GLY A 261 -13.18 -8.64 11.90
CA GLY A 261 -12.09 -9.15 12.73
C GLY A 261 -10.80 -9.30 11.95
N ALA A 262 -10.52 -8.36 11.03
CA ALA A 262 -9.24 -8.27 10.34
C ALA A 262 -8.10 -8.08 11.34
N ASN A 263 -6.97 -8.69 11.04
CA ASN A 263 -5.71 -8.54 11.77
C ASN A 263 -4.81 -7.51 11.09
N VAL A 264 -4.91 -7.43 9.76
CA VAL A 264 -4.21 -6.47 8.92
C VAL A 264 -5.23 -5.80 8.00
N VAL A 265 -5.15 -4.49 7.86
CA VAL A 265 -5.90 -3.70 6.87
C VAL A 265 -4.89 -2.86 6.10
N LEU A 266 -4.93 -2.92 4.80
CA LEU A 266 -4.02 -2.16 3.94
C LEU A 266 -4.79 -1.45 2.83
N ASP A 267 -4.25 -0.32 2.38
CA ASP A 267 -4.81 0.47 1.30
C ASP A 267 -3.72 1.11 0.42
N ASP A 268 -4.15 1.55 -0.76
CA ASP A 268 -3.31 2.21 -1.76
C ASP A 268 -4.00 3.43 -2.40
N LEU A 269 -5.09 3.91 -1.82
CA LEU A 269 -5.89 4.98 -2.38
C LEU A 269 -5.50 6.34 -1.83
N GLY A 270 -5.37 7.34 -2.70
CA GLY A 270 -5.22 8.73 -2.34
C GLY A 270 -6.56 9.49 -2.37
N PHE A 271 -6.65 10.55 -1.59
CA PHE A 271 -7.78 11.47 -1.55
C PHE A 271 -7.28 12.90 -1.78
N PRO A 272 -7.07 13.31 -3.04
CA PRO A 272 -6.38 14.55 -3.37
C PRO A 272 -6.98 15.78 -2.69
N GLY A 273 -6.14 16.55 -1.98
CA GLY A 273 -6.52 17.76 -1.28
C GLY A 273 -7.29 17.50 0.01
N THR A 274 -7.14 16.32 0.62
CA THR A 274 -7.67 16.05 1.95
C THR A 274 -6.58 16.10 3.01
N ASP A 275 -6.80 16.94 4.03
CA ASP A 275 -6.02 16.92 5.28
C ASP A 275 -4.50 17.06 5.12
N MET A 276 -4.00 17.79 4.11
CA MET A 276 -2.56 17.93 3.82
C MET A 276 -1.74 18.53 4.99
N PHE A 277 -2.40 19.11 6.01
CA PHE A 277 -1.74 19.66 7.20
C PHE A 277 -2.20 19.03 8.51
N THR A 278 -2.90 17.90 8.48
CA THR A 278 -3.30 17.22 9.70
C THR A 278 -3.08 15.72 9.64
N ARG A 279 -2.53 15.15 10.70
CA ARG A 279 -2.39 13.71 10.92
C ARG A 279 -3.55 13.11 11.73
N GLY A 280 -4.68 13.77 11.77
CA GLY A 280 -5.89 13.29 12.44
C GLY A 280 -5.95 13.51 13.96
N VAL A 281 -4.87 13.83 14.63
CA VAL A 281 -4.86 14.03 16.09
C VAL A 281 -5.48 15.38 16.43
N ASN A 282 -6.54 15.37 17.24
CA ASN A 282 -7.26 16.60 17.69
C ASN A 282 -7.93 17.43 16.60
N THR A 283 -8.20 16.83 15.43
CA THR A 283 -8.87 17.50 14.29
C THR A 283 -10.25 16.93 14.01
N SER A 284 -11.11 16.90 15.04
CA SER A 284 -12.42 16.27 15.01
C SER A 284 -13.22 16.61 13.75
N GLY A 285 -13.73 15.58 13.08
CA GLY A 285 -14.56 15.67 11.87
C GLY A 285 -13.78 15.72 10.57
N SER A 286 -12.43 15.75 10.59
CA SER A 286 -11.61 15.56 9.40
C SER A 286 -11.53 14.08 9.00
N PHE A 287 -11.14 13.83 7.76
CA PHE A 287 -10.94 12.49 7.22
C PHE A 287 -9.82 11.75 7.99
N ALA A 288 -8.64 12.36 8.10
CA ALA A 288 -7.53 11.80 8.85
C ALA A 288 -7.88 11.53 10.33
N ASN A 289 -8.73 12.39 10.96
CA ASN A 289 -9.20 12.12 12.31
C ASN A 289 -10.10 10.88 12.41
N ALA A 290 -10.96 10.65 11.41
CA ALA A 290 -11.78 9.44 11.38
C ALA A 290 -10.92 8.18 11.28
N VAL A 291 -9.88 8.19 10.43
CA VAL A 291 -8.88 7.12 10.33
C VAL A 291 -8.14 6.96 11.67
N TYR A 292 -7.62 8.06 12.24
CA TYR A 292 -6.92 8.03 13.53
C TYR A 292 -7.77 7.40 14.66
N GLN A 293 -9.06 7.72 14.73
CA GLN A 293 -9.94 7.13 15.74
C GLN A 293 -10.09 5.62 15.57
N ILE A 294 -10.11 5.12 14.33
CA ILE A 294 -10.20 3.68 14.05
C ILE A 294 -8.86 3.01 14.40
N VAL A 295 -7.75 3.55 13.91
CA VAL A 295 -6.40 3.00 14.15
C VAL A 295 -6.11 2.94 15.64
N SER A 296 -6.23 4.07 16.34
CA SER A 296 -5.94 4.16 17.77
C SER A 296 -6.90 3.35 18.65
N GLY A 297 -8.14 3.15 18.19
CA GLY A 297 -9.14 2.33 18.86
C GLY A 297 -8.94 0.82 18.70
N ASN A 298 -8.07 0.38 17.78
CA ASN A 298 -7.88 -1.04 17.44
C ASN A 298 -6.39 -1.44 17.44
N PRO A 299 -5.72 -1.40 18.60
CA PRO A 299 -4.26 -1.58 18.70
C PRO A 299 -3.76 -2.97 18.30
N ASN A 300 -4.65 -3.94 18.08
CA ASN A 300 -4.31 -5.29 17.64
C ASN A 300 -4.49 -5.49 16.12
N VAL A 301 -4.92 -4.46 15.41
CA VAL A 301 -5.04 -4.46 13.94
C VAL A 301 -3.91 -3.62 13.38
N ALA A 302 -3.11 -4.21 12.49
CA ALA A 302 -2.10 -3.46 11.75
C ALA A 302 -2.78 -2.73 10.59
N PHE A 303 -2.53 -1.43 10.49
CA PHE A 303 -3.01 -0.60 9.39
C PHE A 303 -1.80 -0.13 8.57
N LEU A 304 -1.86 -0.32 7.26
CA LEU A 304 -0.82 0.07 6.33
C LEU A 304 -1.43 0.89 5.19
N SER A 305 -0.65 1.81 4.63
CA SER A 305 -1.03 2.56 3.43
C SER A 305 0.17 2.73 2.51
N ALA A 306 -0.09 2.85 1.22
CA ALA A 306 0.90 3.32 0.26
C ALA A 306 1.27 4.77 0.59
N ALA A 307 2.58 5.11 0.60
CA ALA A 307 3.01 6.45 0.95
C ALA A 307 2.67 7.52 -0.12
N GLY A 308 2.36 7.08 -1.35
CA GLY A 308 2.05 7.92 -2.49
C GLY A 308 3.16 7.96 -3.53
N ASN A 309 2.81 8.41 -4.75
CA ASN A 309 3.69 8.41 -5.92
C ASN A 309 4.03 9.84 -6.41
N ASP A 310 3.87 10.83 -5.55
CA ASP A 310 3.88 12.25 -5.90
C ASP A 310 5.17 12.99 -5.54
N ALA A 311 6.29 12.27 -5.27
CA ALA A 311 7.53 12.93 -4.87
C ALA A 311 7.99 13.98 -5.88
N GLN A 312 7.85 13.70 -7.17
CA GLN A 312 8.41 14.54 -8.23
C GLN A 312 7.48 15.69 -8.68
N ASP A 313 6.25 15.74 -8.19
CA ASP A 313 5.27 16.79 -8.45
C ASP A 313 4.72 17.42 -7.16
N TYR A 314 5.51 17.37 -6.10
CA TYR A 314 5.22 17.97 -4.80
C TYR A 314 6.16 19.10 -4.45
N LEU A 315 5.60 20.18 -3.87
CA LEU A 315 6.38 21.28 -3.35
C LEU A 315 5.78 21.81 -2.04
N GLN A 316 6.61 21.85 -1.01
CA GLN A 316 6.29 22.48 0.26
C GLN A 316 7.18 23.69 0.49
N ALA A 317 6.59 24.82 0.84
CA ALA A 317 7.36 26.03 1.11
C ALA A 317 6.58 27.03 2.00
N THR A 318 7.31 27.89 2.70
CA THR A 318 6.72 29.07 3.33
C THR A 318 6.48 30.12 2.25
N TYR A 319 5.30 30.74 2.23
CA TYR A 319 5.00 31.79 1.26
C TYR A 319 5.98 32.98 1.38
N ALA A 320 6.59 33.32 0.27
CA ALA A 320 7.39 34.53 0.12
C ALA A 320 6.83 35.38 -1.02
N SER A 321 6.56 36.66 -0.79
CA SER A 321 5.87 37.49 -1.77
C SER A 321 6.82 38.17 -2.74
N THR A 322 6.50 38.07 -4.03
CA THR A 322 7.15 38.84 -5.10
C THR A 322 6.11 39.41 -6.06
N THR A 323 6.58 40.16 -7.09
CA THR A 323 5.67 40.71 -8.12
C THR A 323 5.10 39.60 -8.99
N CYS A 324 3.81 39.66 -9.28
CA CYS A 324 3.15 38.71 -10.17
C CYS A 324 3.50 38.91 -11.63
N PRO A 325 3.43 37.87 -12.47
CA PRO A 325 3.40 37.98 -13.91
C PRO A 325 2.24 38.90 -14.35
N SER A 326 2.45 39.64 -15.46
CA SER A 326 1.48 40.66 -15.91
C SER A 326 0.10 40.12 -16.31
N SER A 327 0.03 38.85 -16.65
CA SER A 327 -1.21 38.13 -16.98
C SER A 327 -2.03 37.74 -15.74
N VAL A 328 -1.43 37.69 -14.57
CA VAL A 328 -2.09 37.38 -13.30
C VAL A 328 -2.63 38.67 -12.71
N THR A 329 -3.94 38.87 -12.81
CA THR A 329 -4.61 40.11 -12.36
C THR A 329 -5.39 39.90 -11.09
N GLY A 330 -5.50 40.95 -10.25
CA GLY A 330 -6.27 40.90 -9.00
C GLY A 330 -5.47 40.36 -7.80
N ALA A 331 -4.25 39.92 -8.00
CA ALA A 331 -3.37 39.47 -6.93
C ALA A 331 -2.62 40.63 -6.26
N SER A 332 -2.37 40.50 -4.96
CA SER A 332 -1.56 41.46 -4.20
C SER A 332 -0.07 41.10 -4.17
N GLY A 333 0.27 39.89 -4.58
CA GLY A 333 1.62 39.38 -4.70
C GLY A 333 1.60 37.93 -5.15
N CYS A 334 2.70 37.41 -5.65
CA CYS A 334 2.87 36.02 -6.05
C CYS A 334 4.00 35.35 -5.25
N MET A 335 3.97 34.03 -5.20
CA MET A 335 5.01 33.25 -4.52
C MET A 335 6.34 33.43 -5.23
N ASP A 336 7.38 33.69 -4.45
CA ASP A 336 8.77 33.68 -4.86
C ASP A 336 9.35 32.28 -4.62
N PHE A 337 9.51 31.50 -5.67
CA PHE A 337 10.13 30.18 -5.63
C PHE A 337 11.67 30.25 -5.61
N GLY A 338 12.27 31.44 -5.81
CA GLY A 338 13.73 31.60 -5.87
C GLY A 338 14.45 31.25 -4.57
N GLY A 339 13.74 31.34 -3.44
CA GLY A 339 14.24 30.94 -2.12
C GLY A 339 13.96 29.49 -1.75
N VAL A 340 13.22 28.75 -2.56
CA VAL A 340 12.89 27.36 -2.30
C VAL A 340 14.05 26.47 -2.71
N THR A 341 14.48 25.61 -1.78
CA THR A 341 15.47 24.56 -2.06
C THR A 341 14.73 23.23 -2.07
N GLY A 342 14.75 22.57 -3.21
CA GLY A 342 14.19 21.24 -3.37
C GLY A 342 15.03 20.15 -2.73
N ALA A 343 14.50 18.94 -2.70
CA ALA A 343 15.21 17.74 -2.33
C ALA A 343 16.54 17.65 -3.11
N PHE A 344 17.58 17.15 -2.47
CA PHE A 344 18.94 17.06 -3.02
C PHE A 344 19.58 18.41 -3.42
N GLY A 345 19.10 19.54 -2.89
CA GLY A 345 19.70 20.87 -3.07
C GLY A 345 19.42 21.51 -4.43
N VAL A 346 18.44 21.03 -5.18
CA VAL A 346 18.02 21.66 -6.44
C VAL A 346 17.26 22.95 -6.12
N THR A 347 17.59 24.03 -6.83
CA THR A 347 16.89 25.32 -6.74
C THR A 347 16.37 25.75 -8.10
N LEU A 348 15.43 26.67 -8.14
CA LEU A 348 14.90 27.21 -9.39
C LEU A 348 16.02 27.70 -10.35
N ALA A 349 17.07 28.29 -9.79
CA ALA A 349 18.23 28.75 -10.55
C ALA A 349 19.04 27.62 -11.23
N ASN A 350 18.87 26.39 -10.78
CA ASN A 350 19.51 25.22 -11.41
C ASN A 350 18.71 24.67 -12.61
N LEU A 351 17.44 25.11 -12.77
CA LEU A 351 16.59 24.62 -13.86
C LEU A 351 16.92 25.30 -15.19
N PRO A 352 17.16 24.54 -16.25
CA PRO A 352 17.40 25.10 -17.58
C PRO A 352 16.24 25.96 -18.06
N GLY A 353 16.52 27.23 -18.44
CA GLY A 353 15.51 28.14 -18.96
C GLY A 353 14.71 28.90 -17.93
N SER A 354 14.87 28.63 -16.63
CA SER A 354 14.24 29.42 -15.57
C SER A 354 14.94 30.79 -15.45
N THR A 355 14.21 31.86 -15.70
CA THR A 355 14.72 33.24 -15.66
C THR A 355 14.02 34.14 -14.65
N VAL A 356 12.90 33.65 -14.09
CA VAL A 356 12.05 34.38 -13.13
C VAL A 356 11.80 33.52 -11.92
N THR A 357 11.53 34.12 -10.77
CA THR A 357 11.40 33.41 -9.49
C THR A 357 9.95 33.20 -9.06
N ASN A 358 9.00 33.77 -9.79
CA ASN A 358 7.56 33.73 -9.52
C ASN A 358 6.78 32.71 -10.35
N GLU A 359 7.48 31.84 -11.07
CA GLU A 359 6.94 30.82 -11.95
C GLU A 359 7.64 29.49 -11.70
N LEU A 360 6.89 28.46 -11.29
CA LEU A 360 7.39 27.11 -11.12
C LEU A 360 7.21 26.36 -12.43
N PRO A 361 8.27 25.92 -13.12
CA PRO A 361 8.13 25.15 -14.34
C PRO A 361 7.55 23.76 -14.06
N VAL A 362 6.60 23.36 -14.88
CA VAL A 362 5.92 22.06 -14.82
C VAL A 362 6.05 21.37 -16.17
N THR A 363 6.53 20.16 -16.16
CA THR A 363 6.56 19.30 -17.34
C THR A 363 5.28 18.50 -17.41
N LEU A 364 4.52 18.68 -18.48
CA LEU A 364 3.21 18.07 -18.73
C LEU A 364 3.24 17.23 -20.00
N PHE A 365 2.46 16.16 -20.05
CA PHE A 365 2.39 15.26 -21.19
C PHE A 365 1.12 15.47 -22.00
N PRO A 366 1.21 15.65 -23.35
CA PRO A 366 0.05 15.90 -24.20
C PRO A 366 -0.97 14.76 -24.13
N GLY A 367 -2.26 15.14 -24.02
CA GLY A 367 -3.38 14.20 -23.95
C GLY A 367 -3.76 13.77 -22.54
N TYR A 368 -2.95 14.11 -21.53
CA TYR A 368 -3.23 13.80 -20.12
C TYR A 368 -3.88 14.98 -19.41
N SER A 369 -4.46 14.72 -18.25
CA SER A 369 -4.98 15.75 -17.37
C SER A 369 -3.97 16.15 -16.30
N PHE A 370 -4.10 17.39 -15.86
CA PHE A 370 -3.32 18.02 -14.81
C PHE A 370 -4.28 18.64 -13.81
N PHE A 371 -4.15 18.26 -12.55
CA PHE A 371 -5.06 18.66 -11.49
C PHE A 371 -4.29 19.09 -10.24
N PRO A 372 -3.59 20.25 -10.30
CA PRO A 372 -2.81 20.72 -9.18
C PRO A 372 -3.71 21.17 -8.02
N ILE A 373 -3.29 20.83 -6.82
CA ILE A 373 -3.93 21.24 -5.57
C ILE A 373 -2.91 21.98 -4.74
N LEU A 374 -3.29 23.18 -4.29
CA LEU A 374 -2.57 23.98 -3.31
C LEU A 374 -3.41 24.01 -2.04
N GLU A 375 -2.83 23.59 -0.93
CA GLU A 375 -3.37 23.83 0.42
C GLU A 375 -2.39 24.68 1.24
N TRP A 376 -2.91 25.45 2.17
CA TRP A 376 -2.10 26.22 3.12
C TRP A 376 -2.61 26.05 4.54
N ASN A 377 -1.74 26.23 5.50
CA ASN A 377 -1.99 25.89 6.90
C ASN A 377 -2.71 26.97 7.73
N ASP A 378 -3.61 27.74 7.11
CA ASP A 378 -4.60 28.51 7.88
C ASP A 378 -5.53 27.52 8.63
N PRO A 379 -6.05 27.94 9.80
CA PRO A 379 -6.99 27.11 10.52
C PRO A 379 -8.22 26.79 9.66
N PRO A 380 -8.62 25.51 9.55
CA PRO A 380 -9.83 25.14 8.84
C PRO A 380 -11.08 25.74 9.50
N SER A 381 -12.04 26.21 8.71
CA SER A 381 -13.27 26.78 9.20
C SER A 381 -14.43 26.58 8.23
N THR A 382 -15.50 25.95 8.68
CA THR A 382 -16.72 25.77 7.90
C THR A 382 -17.61 27.01 7.85
N THR A 383 -17.31 28.06 8.61
CA THR A 383 -18.16 29.24 8.79
C THR A 383 -17.51 30.55 8.39
N THR A 384 -16.19 30.62 8.32
CA THR A 384 -15.44 31.83 7.99
C THR A 384 -14.43 31.56 6.89
N ALA A 385 -14.25 32.53 5.99
CA ALA A 385 -13.18 32.42 5.01
C ALA A 385 -11.81 32.37 5.70
N PRO A 386 -10.81 31.68 5.10
CA PRO A 386 -9.44 31.72 5.57
C PRO A 386 -8.90 33.14 5.68
N THR A 387 -7.99 33.37 6.61
CA THR A 387 -7.39 34.72 6.80
C THR A 387 -6.48 35.11 5.64
N THR A 388 -5.90 34.11 4.98
CA THR A 388 -5.13 34.24 3.74
C THR A 388 -5.84 33.53 2.60
N GLN A 389 -5.66 34.03 1.37
CA GLN A 389 -6.26 33.41 0.19
C GLN A 389 -5.25 33.37 -0.93
N TYR A 390 -5.07 32.16 -1.49
CA TYR A 390 -4.19 31.93 -2.62
C TYR A 390 -4.98 31.33 -3.78
N GLU A 391 -4.52 31.62 -5.00
CA GLU A 391 -5.06 31.08 -6.23
C GLU A 391 -3.95 30.51 -7.09
N LEU A 392 -4.23 29.40 -7.77
CA LEU A 392 -3.33 28.78 -8.74
C LEU A 392 -3.60 29.31 -10.15
N TYR A 393 -2.53 29.53 -10.92
CA TYR A 393 -2.57 29.81 -12.35
C TYR A 393 -1.60 28.90 -13.07
N LEU A 394 -1.97 28.48 -14.28
CA LEU A 394 -1.08 27.81 -15.23
C LEU A 394 -0.86 28.76 -16.40
N LEU A 395 0.38 29.06 -16.70
CA LEU A 395 0.79 29.92 -17.81
C LEU A 395 1.55 29.12 -18.87
N ASP A 396 1.35 29.47 -20.15
CA ASP A 396 2.21 28.96 -21.22
C ASP A 396 3.58 29.68 -21.22
N SER A 397 4.50 29.22 -22.05
CA SER A 397 5.83 29.81 -22.19
C SER A 397 5.84 31.27 -22.71
N SER A 398 4.69 31.80 -23.14
CA SER A 398 4.49 33.18 -23.55
C SER A 398 3.85 34.04 -22.46
N GLY A 399 3.56 33.44 -21.30
CA GLY A 399 2.92 34.07 -20.15
C GLY A 399 1.41 34.23 -20.29
N ASN A 400 0.75 33.51 -21.22
CA ASN A 400 -0.72 33.51 -21.30
C ASN A 400 -1.29 32.54 -20.28
N VAL A 401 -2.42 32.91 -19.66
CA VAL A 401 -3.14 32.02 -18.73
C VAL A 401 -3.82 30.91 -19.50
N LEU A 402 -3.45 29.66 -19.24
CA LEU A 402 -4.06 28.44 -19.76
C LEU A 402 -5.21 27.94 -18.87
N ALA A 403 -5.01 28.00 -17.55
CA ALA A 403 -5.98 27.62 -16.55
C ALA A 403 -5.76 28.40 -15.25
N SER A 404 -6.79 28.53 -14.45
CA SER A 404 -6.67 29.12 -13.12
C SER A 404 -7.70 28.52 -12.15
N GLY A 405 -7.40 28.58 -10.87
CA GLY A 405 -8.33 28.25 -9.82
C GLY A 405 -9.53 29.19 -9.67
N GLY A 406 -9.52 30.37 -10.33
CA GLY A 406 -10.39 31.50 -10.07
C GLY A 406 -11.89 31.30 -10.17
N ALA A 407 -12.42 30.53 -11.13
CA ALA A 407 -13.87 30.34 -11.29
C ALA A 407 -14.46 29.25 -10.39
N PHE A 408 -13.63 28.30 -9.96
CA PHE A 408 -14.00 27.16 -9.11
C PHE A 408 -13.04 27.03 -7.92
N SER A 409 -12.12 27.98 -7.79
CA SER A 409 -11.29 28.10 -6.62
C SER A 409 -12.20 28.32 -5.40
N LEU A 410 -12.02 27.45 -4.48
CA LEU A 410 -12.63 27.60 -3.19
C LEU A 410 -11.61 28.26 -2.29
N SER A 411 -11.36 29.54 -2.54
CA SER A 411 -10.72 30.36 -1.52
C SER A 411 -11.31 30.16 -0.12
N ASN A 412 -12.36 29.33 -0.02
CA ASN A 412 -13.13 29.16 1.18
C ASN A 412 -13.42 27.71 1.54
N ASP A 413 -13.20 26.72 0.67
CA ASP A 413 -13.50 25.31 1.00
C ASP A 413 -13.77 24.44 -0.22
N THR A 414 -12.86 23.54 -0.59
CA THR A 414 -13.07 22.59 -1.70
C THR A 414 -13.98 21.44 -1.31
N THR A 415 -13.86 20.98 -0.09
CA THR A 415 -14.44 19.71 0.36
C THR A 415 -15.60 19.90 1.32
N GLY A 416 -15.87 21.12 1.75
CA GLY A 416 -16.91 21.44 2.70
C GLY A 416 -16.49 21.24 4.17
N ASP A 417 -15.21 21.00 4.42
CA ASP A 417 -14.64 20.82 5.76
C ASP A 417 -13.93 22.06 6.28
N GLY A 418 -13.86 23.13 5.47
CA GLY A 418 -13.33 24.42 5.86
C GLY A 418 -11.83 24.57 5.70
N ARG A 419 -11.18 23.66 4.98
CA ARG A 419 -9.74 23.76 4.70
C ARG A 419 -9.45 24.77 3.60
N PRO A 420 -8.39 25.55 3.77
CA PRO A 420 -7.96 26.52 2.78
C PRO A 420 -7.22 25.82 1.62
N ALA A 421 -7.87 25.71 0.47
CA ALA A 421 -7.28 25.09 -0.72
C ALA A 421 -7.68 25.81 -2.02
N SER A 422 -6.84 25.68 -3.05
CA SER A 422 -7.07 26.15 -4.41
C SER A 422 -6.64 25.11 -5.42
N TYR A 423 -7.41 24.94 -6.48
CA TYR A 423 -7.13 23.95 -7.53
C TYR A 423 -7.74 24.35 -8.86
N PHE A 424 -7.30 23.72 -9.92
CA PHE A 424 -7.95 23.74 -11.23
C PHE A 424 -7.81 22.37 -11.90
N PHE A 425 -8.58 22.16 -12.95
CA PHE A 425 -8.45 21.02 -13.85
C PHE A 425 -8.08 21.51 -15.24
N TYR A 426 -7.05 20.90 -15.84
CA TYR A 426 -6.56 21.23 -17.17
C TYR A 426 -6.26 19.96 -17.97
N THR A 427 -6.78 19.86 -19.18
CA THR A 427 -6.40 18.80 -20.12
C THR A 427 -5.34 19.34 -21.05
N VAL A 428 -4.16 18.74 -21.02
CA VAL A 428 -3.04 19.14 -21.89
C VAL A 428 -3.41 18.83 -23.34
N PRO A 429 -3.41 19.80 -24.25
CA PRO A 429 -3.78 19.57 -25.64
C PRO A 429 -2.90 18.51 -26.30
N ASN A 430 -3.51 17.66 -27.14
CA ASN A 430 -2.75 16.69 -27.92
C ASN A 430 -1.75 17.41 -28.83
N SER A 431 -0.52 16.98 -28.83
CA SER A 431 0.54 17.47 -29.70
C SER A 431 1.48 16.36 -30.14
N THR A 432 2.36 16.65 -31.10
CA THR A 432 3.44 15.72 -31.50
C THR A 432 4.69 15.82 -30.61
N ALA A 433 4.70 16.78 -29.68
CA ALA A 433 5.76 16.88 -28.69
C ALA A 433 5.64 15.75 -27.67
N SER A 434 6.77 15.27 -27.17
CA SER A 434 6.78 14.25 -26.12
C SER A 434 6.32 14.82 -24.78
N PHE A 435 6.55 16.11 -24.55
CA PHE A 435 6.13 16.87 -23.37
C PHE A 435 6.05 18.35 -23.69
N VAL A 436 5.38 19.13 -22.83
CA VAL A 436 5.38 20.58 -22.83
C VAL A 436 5.82 21.09 -21.46
N THR A 437 6.46 22.26 -21.42
CA THR A 437 6.77 22.93 -20.16
C THR A 437 5.92 24.17 -20.05
N ASP A 438 5.02 24.17 -19.08
CA ASP A 438 4.20 25.28 -18.67
C ASP A 438 4.61 25.74 -17.25
N TYR A 439 3.97 26.76 -16.69
CA TYR A 439 4.45 27.42 -15.49
C TYR A 439 3.32 27.60 -14.48
N LEU A 440 3.49 27.08 -13.27
CA LEU A 440 2.58 27.32 -12.16
C LEU A 440 2.93 28.61 -11.45
N VAL A 441 1.89 29.38 -11.13
CA VAL A 441 1.97 30.59 -10.32
C VAL A 441 1.02 30.45 -9.13
N VAL A 442 1.52 30.73 -7.94
CA VAL A 442 0.70 30.85 -6.73
C VAL A 442 0.51 32.34 -6.43
N ALA A 443 -0.70 32.81 -6.60
CA ALA A 443 -1.05 34.22 -6.44
C ALA A 443 -1.78 34.44 -5.10
N CYS A 444 -1.30 35.35 -4.28
CA CYS A 444 -1.99 35.75 -3.06
C CYS A 444 -2.99 36.87 -3.34
N THR A 445 -4.26 36.65 -3.01
CA THR A 445 -5.34 37.62 -3.23
C THR A 445 -5.78 38.33 -1.96
N THR A 446 -5.62 37.72 -0.81
CA THR A 446 -6.00 38.30 0.50
C THR A 446 -5.00 37.83 1.57
N GLY A 447 -4.70 38.70 2.53
CA GLY A 447 -3.88 38.36 3.69
C GLY A 447 -2.40 38.12 3.40
N CYS A 448 -1.88 38.64 2.30
CA CYS A 448 -0.53 38.38 1.80
C CYS A 448 0.60 38.85 2.72
N THR A 449 0.29 39.61 3.77
CA THR A 449 1.22 40.06 4.79
C THR A 449 0.91 39.48 6.16
N ALA A 450 0.23 38.34 6.19
CA ALA A 450 -0.11 37.62 7.42
C ALA A 450 1.12 37.30 8.26
N SER A 451 0.94 37.25 9.59
CA SER A 451 1.98 36.84 10.52
C SER A 451 1.36 35.96 11.60
N PRO A 452 1.81 34.71 11.76
CA PRO A 452 2.86 34.05 10.96
C PRO A 452 2.49 33.88 9.48
N VAL A 453 3.52 33.76 8.63
CA VAL A 453 3.36 33.50 7.20
C VAL A 453 2.94 32.04 7.01
N PRO A 454 1.91 31.76 6.20
CA PRO A 454 1.48 30.38 5.95
C PRO A 454 2.54 29.52 5.26
N SER A 455 2.56 28.24 5.64
CA SER A 455 3.18 27.20 4.82
C SER A 455 2.21 26.74 3.75
N LEU A 456 2.74 26.44 2.57
CA LEU A 456 2.02 26.00 1.41
C LEU A 456 2.45 24.57 1.08
N LYS A 457 1.50 23.73 0.69
CA LYS A 457 1.74 22.43 0.06
C LYS A 457 1.06 22.44 -1.32
N LEU A 458 1.82 22.12 -2.34
CA LEU A 458 1.37 22.05 -3.73
C LEU A 458 1.67 20.66 -4.25
N ILE A 459 0.65 19.96 -4.73
CA ILE A 459 0.75 18.66 -5.36
C ILE A 459 0.24 18.74 -6.79
N GLY A 460 0.92 18.08 -7.72
CA GLY A 460 0.63 18.15 -9.14
C GLY A 460 -0.61 17.40 -9.57
N ASN A 461 -0.76 16.19 -9.16
CA ASN A 461 -1.80 15.24 -9.56
C ASN A 461 -2.08 15.20 -11.07
N GLY A 462 -2.30 14.03 -11.60
CA GLY A 462 -2.67 13.88 -13.02
C GLY A 462 -2.90 12.41 -13.39
N ASP A 463 -3.55 12.18 -14.53
CA ASP A 463 -3.70 10.84 -15.12
C ASP A 463 -2.53 10.43 -16.01
N GLY A 464 -1.43 11.14 -15.92
CA GLY A 464 -0.14 10.92 -16.56
C GLY A 464 0.92 11.73 -15.84
N ALA A 465 2.19 11.51 -16.15
CA ALA A 465 3.25 12.17 -15.41
C ALA A 465 3.09 13.69 -15.39
N VAL A 466 3.02 14.21 -14.20
CA VAL A 466 3.28 15.61 -13.89
C VAL A 466 4.62 15.65 -13.17
N LEU A 467 5.52 16.52 -13.57
CA LEU A 467 6.82 16.66 -12.95
C LEU A 467 7.10 18.14 -12.70
N PHE A 468 7.33 18.51 -11.47
CA PHE A 468 7.82 19.86 -11.19
C PHE A 468 9.28 19.95 -11.60
N GLY A 469 9.58 20.80 -12.57
CA GLY A 469 10.90 20.93 -13.14
C GLY A 469 10.91 20.95 -14.67
N THR A 470 12.09 20.77 -15.24
CA THR A 470 12.31 20.83 -16.70
C THR A 470 13.01 19.60 -17.23
N ILE A 471 12.66 19.19 -18.44
CA ILE A 471 13.38 18.16 -19.18
C ILE A 471 14.24 18.83 -20.26
N SER A 472 15.55 18.56 -20.22
CA SER A 472 16.50 19.02 -21.23
C SER A 472 17.37 17.87 -21.68
N ASN A 473 17.49 17.64 -23.00
CA ASN A 473 18.24 16.52 -23.58
C ASN A 473 17.84 15.14 -23.01
N ASN A 474 16.55 14.92 -22.75
CA ASN A 474 16.00 13.75 -22.11
C ASN A 474 16.47 13.51 -20.65
N ILE A 475 16.97 14.55 -20.01
CA ILE A 475 17.32 14.52 -18.60
C ILE A 475 16.33 15.42 -17.85
N LEU A 476 15.62 14.85 -16.90
CA LEU A 476 14.76 15.58 -15.96
C LEU A 476 15.66 16.26 -14.93
N THR A 477 15.47 17.54 -14.73
CA THR A 477 15.95 18.27 -13.57
C THR A 477 14.74 18.63 -12.73
N PRO A 478 14.41 17.83 -11.72
CA PRO A 478 13.21 18.02 -10.93
C PRO A 478 13.42 19.12 -9.88
N MET A 479 12.33 19.83 -9.56
CA MET A 479 12.27 20.75 -8.43
C MET A 479 11.10 20.36 -7.54
N TYR A 480 11.35 19.49 -6.62
CA TYR A 480 10.40 19.02 -5.61
C TYR A 480 11.02 19.12 -4.22
N THR A 481 10.19 19.16 -3.18
CA THR A 481 10.64 19.20 -1.78
C THR A 481 10.31 17.90 -1.07
N ASP A 482 10.93 17.69 0.08
CA ASP A 482 10.51 16.65 1.01
C ASP A 482 9.07 16.90 1.50
N GLY A 483 8.44 15.89 2.06
CA GLY A 483 7.10 15.99 2.64
C GLY A 483 5.96 15.56 1.72
N SER A 484 6.24 14.89 0.59
CA SER A 484 5.25 14.45 -0.40
C SER A 484 4.38 13.26 0.03
N THR A 485 4.59 12.70 1.22
CA THR A 485 3.57 11.92 1.93
C THR A 485 2.45 12.91 2.29
N SER A 486 1.57 13.18 1.32
CA SER A 486 0.82 14.43 1.28
C SER A 486 -0.57 14.32 1.89
N ASP A 487 -1.13 13.13 1.90
CA ASP A 487 -2.47 12.90 2.42
C ASP A 487 -2.39 12.58 3.93
N GLY A 488 -3.13 13.32 4.73
CA GLY A 488 -3.00 13.25 6.19
C GLY A 488 -3.37 11.92 6.81
N GLU A 489 -4.12 11.08 6.10
CA GLU A 489 -4.45 9.71 6.54
C GLU A 489 -3.22 8.79 6.52
N THR A 490 -2.27 8.98 5.60
CA THR A 490 -1.03 8.19 5.57
C THR A 490 -0.10 8.52 6.72
N ALA A 491 -0.20 9.74 7.26
CA ALA A 491 0.58 10.21 8.40
C ALA A 491 -0.12 10.02 9.75
N VAL A 492 -1.20 9.24 9.80
CA VAL A 492 -1.91 8.93 11.05
C VAL A 492 -1.03 8.10 11.97
N PRO A 493 -0.81 8.52 13.23
CA PRO A 493 0.00 7.74 14.18
C PRO A 493 -0.50 6.32 14.38
N GLY A 494 0.37 5.34 14.17
CA GLY A 494 0.08 3.91 14.26
C GLY A 494 -0.32 3.25 12.95
N LEU A 495 -0.34 4.00 11.85
CA LEU A 495 -0.40 3.48 10.49
C LEU A 495 1.02 3.39 9.92
N LEU A 496 1.31 2.39 9.12
CA LEU A 496 2.60 2.22 8.44
C LEU A 496 2.48 2.68 6.99
N ALA A 497 3.10 3.80 6.65
CA ALA A 497 3.23 4.21 5.25
C ALA A 497 4.44 3.53 4.59
N THR A 498 4.24 2.93 3.41
CA THR A 498 5.25 2.13 2.72
C THR A 498 5.77 2.84 1.46
N THR A 499 7.10 2.90 1.29
CA THR A 499 7.74 3.45 0.10
C THR A 499 8.16 2.37 -0.88
N ALA A 500 8.39 2.75 -2.14
CA ALA A 500 8.69 1.84 -3.22
C ALA A 500 10.19 1.78 -3.56
N ALA A 501 10.71 0.56 -3.73
CA ALA A 501 12.05 0.31 -4.24
C ALA A 501 12.05 -0.80 -5.28
N ALA A 502 12.74 -0.56 -6.39
CA ALA A 502 12.94 -1.55 -7.45
C ALA A 502 14.08 -2.50 -7.09
N VAL A 503 13.90 -3.78 -7.40
CA VAL A 503 14.93 -4.82 -7.23
C VAL A 503 15.83 -4.86 -8.45
N ASP A 504 17.14 -4.91 -8.25
CA ASP A 504 18.07 -5.30 -9.30
C ASP A 504 17.91 -6.80 -9.60
N SER A 505 17.45 -7.13 -10.81
CA SER A 505 17.21 -8.53 -11.20
C SER A 505 18.47 -9.39 -11.25
N GLU A 506 19.65 -8.78 -11.39
CA GLU A 506 20.94 -9.48 -11.33
C GLU A 506 21.42 -9.68 -9.89
N ASN A 507 20.91 -8.86 -8.96
CA ASN A 507 21.24 -8.94 -7.54
C ASN A 507 20.01 -8.61 -6.67
N PRO A 508 19.16 -9.59 -6.35
CA PRO A 508 17.95 -9.36 -5.54
C PRO A 508 18.24 -8.87 -4.11
N LEU A 509 19.49 -8.82 -3.71
CA LEU A 509 19.94 -8.22 -2.46
C LEU A 509 20.35 -6.74 -2.59
N ALA A 510 20.15 -6.13 -3.75
CA ALA A 510 20.36 -4.69 -3.96
C ALA A 510 19.09 -4.07 -4.51
N VAL A 511 18.57 -3.06 -3.83
CA VAL A 511 17.37 -2.34 -4.23
C VAL A 511 17.69 -0.86 -4.40
N THR A 512 16.92 -0.19 -5.24
CA THR A 512 17.04 1.24 -5.51
C THR A 512 15.67 1.88 -5.30
N LEU A 513 15.62 2.95 -4.48
CA LEU A 513 14.37 3.67 -4.24
C LEU A 513 13.85 4.31 -5.53
N GLU A 514 12.56 4.16 -5.77
CA GLU A 514 11.88 4.75 -6.91
C GLU A 514 11.78 6.28 -6.78
N GLY A 515 12.02 6.98 -7.89
CA GLY A 515 12.08 8.44 -7.89
C GLY A 515 10.75 9.14 -7.65
N TYR A 516 9.64 8.45 -7.86
CA TYR A 516 8.29 8.96 -7.58
C TYR A 516 7.84 8.70 -6.13
N SER A 517 8.50 7.78 -5.43
CA SER A 517 8.07 7.36 -4.08
C SER A 517 8.05 8.54 -3.12
N ALA A 518 6.95 8.74 -2.43
CA ALA A 518 6.75 9.88 -1.55
C ALA A 518 7.82 9.99 -0.47
N LEU A 519 8.15 11.25 -0.14
CA LEU A 519 9.18 11.61 0.81
C LEU A 519 8.56 12.15 2.09
N GLY A 520 9.17 11.85 3.23
CA GLY A 520 8.91 12.52 4.50
C GLY A 520 9.80 13.75 4.74
N PRO A 521 9.75 14.32 5.94
CA PRO A 521 8.71 14.06 6.96
C PRO A 521 7.39 14.77 6.61
N PHE A 522 6.26 14.23 7.09
CA PHE A 522 4.97 14.89 6.93
C PHE A 522 4.85 16.10 7.86
N LEU A 523 4.73 17.29 7.29
CA LEU A 523 4.52 18.53 8.05
C LEU A 523 3.03 18.71 8.35
N TYR A 524 2.69 18.85 9.64
CA TYR A 524 1.31 19.08 10.09
C TYR A 524 1.17 20.31 11.00
N GLY A 525 -0.05 20.79 11.15
CA GLY A 525 -0.44 21.85 12.06
C GLY A 525 -0.76 23.18 11.38
N ASN A 526 -1.37 24.09 12.14
CA ASN A 526 -1.75 25.41 11.67
C ASN A 526 -0.56 26.40 11.79
N ALA A 527 -0.65 27.54 11.10
CA ALA A 527 0.36 28.57 11.13
C ALA A 527 0.77 28.92 12.57
N GLY A 528 2.06 28.75 12.88
CA GLY A 528 2.64 28.99 14.21
C GLY A 528 2.63 27.79 15.18
N THR A 529 2.07 26.64 14.81
CA THR A 529 2.02 25.40 15.63
C THR A 529 2.31 24.17 14.79
N THR A 530 3.29 24.23 13.92
CA THR A 530 3.67 23.11 13.07
C THR A 530 4.50 22.07 13.80
N GLY A 531 4.31 20.81 13.46
CA GLY A 531 5.13 19.67 13.84
C GLY A 531 5.39 18.77 12.64
N GLU A 532 6.22 17.77 12.83
CA GLU A 532 6.58 16.80 11.80
C GLU A 532 6.26 15.40 12.29
N GLU A 533 5.81 14.53 11.39
CA GLU A 533 5.68 13.09 11.58
C GLU A 533 6.73 12.40 10.72
N ALA A 534 7.44 11.44 11.32
CA ALA A 534 8.46 10.67 10.60
C ALA A 534 7.79 9.61 9.72
N GLU A 535 7.40 10.01 8.54
CA GLU A 535 6.90 9.15 7.46
C GLU A 535 7.78 9.34 6.22
N PRO A 536 7.88 8.35 5.35
CA PRO A 536 7.32 7.00 5.39
C PRO A 536 7.97 6.13 6.48
N ALA A 537 7.27 5.06 6.89
CA ALA A 537 7.74 4.19 7.97
C ALA A 537 8.78 3.15 7.51
N ILE A 538 8.57 2.53 6.34
CA ILE A 538 9.37 1.41 5.86
C ILE A 538 9.32 1.27 4.34
N THR A 539 10.34 0.63 3.76
CA THR A 539 10.43 0.36 2.32
C THR A 539 9.95 -1.06 1.98
N GLY A 540 9.07 -1.17 0.98
CA GLY A 540 8.70 -2.42 0.31
C GLY A 540 9.26 -2.50 -1.10
N ILE A 541 8.88 -3.53 -1.86
CA ILE A 541 9.32 -3.75 -3.25
C ILE A 541 8.17 -3.49 -4.22
N ASP A 542 8.46 -2.82 -5.32
CA ASP A 542 7.57 -2.65 -6.44
C ASP A 542 8.13 -3.26 -7.74
N GLY A 543 7.46 -3.02 -8.88
CA GLY A 543 7.84 -3.64 -10.15
C GLY A 543 7.65 -5.16 -10.14
N ILE A 544 6.82 -5.66 -9.23
CA ILE A 544 6.56 -7.09 -9.04
C ILE A 544 5.59 -7.63 -10.08
N GLU A 545 5.72 -8.91 -10.40
CA GLU A 545 4.87 -9.56 -11.38
C GLU A 545 3.48 -9.88 -10.81
N THR A 546 2.45 -9.52 -11.56
CA THR A 546 1.04 -9.87 -11.31
C THR A 546 0.42 -10.47 -12.56
N SER A 547 -0.78 -11.02 -12.44
CA SER A 547 -1.46 -11.70 -13.57
C SER A 547 -2.00 -10.74 -14.62
N GLY A 548 -2.25 -9.49 -14.29
CA GLY A 548 -2.96 -8.53 -15.13
C GLY A 548 -4.46 -8.82 -15.26
N ALA A 549 -5.03 -9.64 -14.36
CA ALA A 549 -6.45 -9.97 -14.34
C ALA A 549 -7.32 -8.71 -14.24
N GLY A 550 -8.51 -8.75 -14.86
CA GLY A 550 -9.42 -7.60 -14.90
C GLY A 550 -8.98 -6.45 -15.81
N GLY A 551 -7.85 -6.62 -16.53
CA GLY A 551 -7.30 -5.57 -17.40
C GLY A 551 -6.40 -4.59 -16.66
N PHE A 552 -5.94 -4.97 -15.46
CA PHE A 552 -4.93 -4.21 -14.73
C PHE A 552 -3.75 -3.88 -15.66
N SER A 553 -3.41 -2.61 -15.74
CA SER A 553 -2.41 -2.11 -16.68
C SER A 553 -1.15 -1.67 -15.95
N GLY A 554 -0.04 -2.28 -16.29
CA GLY A 554 1.30 -1.93 -15.84
C GLY A 554 2.27 -2.13 -16.99
N LEU A 555 3.54 -2.43 -16.68
CA LEU A 555 4.50 -2.85 -17.69
C LEU A 555 4.24 -4.31 -18.06
N PHE A 556 3.89 -4.55 -19.34
CA PHE A 556 3.69 -5.92 -19.84
C PHE A 556 4.99 -6.69 -19.89
N LEU A 557 4.97 -7.87 -19.32
CA LEU A 557 6.09 -8.80 -19.28
C LEU A 557 6.05 -9.77 -20.45
N PRO A 558 7.21 -10.27 -20.92
CA PRO A 558 7.27 -11.21 -22.05
C PRO A 558 6.49 -12.52 -21.85
N ASN A 559 6.29 -12.95 -20.61
CA ASN A 559 5.53 -14.14 -20.22
C ASN A 559 4.02 -13.91 -20.12
N GLY A 560 3.58 -12.67 -20.35
CA GLY A 560 2.17 -12.29 -20.32
C GLY A 560 1.68 -11.76 -18.98
N GLY A 561 2.53 -11.70 -17.97
CA GLY A 561 2.27 -11.00 -16.71
C GLY A 561 2.37 -9.47 -16.85
N VAL A 562 2.08 -8.79 -15.77
CA VAL A 562 2.15 -7.32 -15.67
C VAL A 562 2.98 -6.95 -14.45
N ALA A 563 4.00 -6.10 -14.62
CA ALA A 563 4.73 -5.55 -13.49
C ALA A 563 3.88 -4.47 -12.81
N PHE A 564 3.62 -4.68 -11.54
CA PHE A 564 2.88 -3.78 -10.68
C PHE A 564 3.83 -2.75 -10.08
N CYS A 565 3.69 -1.51 -10.49
CA CYS A 565 4.54 -0.40 -10.06
C CYS A 565 3.81 0.49 -9.05
N GLY A 566 4.57 1.21 -8.24
CA GLY A 566 4.04 2.17 -7.27
C GLY A 566 4.19 1.75 -5.83
N THR A 567 3.99 2.69 -4.94
CA THR A 567 3.86 2.41 -3.50
C THR A 567 2.64 1.51 -3.22
N SER A 568 1.67 1.46 -4.14
CA SER A 568 0.55 0.52 -4.15
C SER A 568 0.98 -0.95 -4.13
N ALA A 569 2.10 -1.31 -4.79
CA ALA A 569 2.64 -2.67 -4.75
C ALA A 569 3.30 -3.00 -3.40
N THR A 570 3.79 -2.00 -2.68
CA THR A 570 4.56 -2.19 -1.45
C THR A 570 3.70 -2.39 -0.21
N ALA A 571 2.56 -1.74 -0.15
CA ALA A 571 1.63 -1.91 0.96
C ALA A 571 1.16 -3.37 1.14
N PRO A 572 0.73 -4.10 0.08
CA PRO A 572 0.36 -5.50 0.20
C PRO A 572 1.54 -6.42 0.54
N ASN A 573 2.74 -6.15 0.01
CA ASN A 573 3.94 -6.91 0.35
C ASN A 573 4.25 -6.83 1.85
N VAL A 574 4.39 -5.62 2.37
CA VAL A 574 4.73 -5.41 3.79
C VAL A 574 3.58 -5.85 4.69
N GLY A 575 2.32 -5.61 4.29
CA GLY A 575 1.14 -6.06 5.03
C GLY A 575 1.05 -7.57 5.15
N ALA A 576 1.43 -8.31 4.11
CA ALA A 576 1.47 -9.77 4.12
C ALA A 576 2.61 -10.29 5.01
N LEU A 577 3.80 -9.64 5.02
CA LEU A 577 4.85 -9.97 6.00
C LEU A 577 4.36 -9.80 7.45
N VAL A 578 3.60 -8.74 7.73
CA VAL A 578 2.97 -8.56 9.07
C VAL A 578 2.03 -9.72 9.37
N ALA A 579 1.23 -10.18 8.39
CA ALA A 579 0.34 -11.33 8.57
C ALA A 579 1.11 -12.62 8.86
N ASP A 580 2.22 -12.86 8.19
CA ASP A 580 3.10 -14.00 8.44
C ASP A 580 3.69 -13.97 9.85
N LEU A 581 4.19 -12.80 10.28
CA LEU A 581 4.70 -12.62 11.64
C LEU A 581 3.63 -12.82 12.71
N MET A 582 2.41 -12.32 12.47
CA MET A 582 1.27 -12.54 13.35
C MET A 582 0.87 -14.01 13.44
N SER A 583 0.95 -14.76 12.33
CA SER A 583 0.65 -16.19 12.30
C SER A 583 1.68 -17.01 13.10
N ALA A 584 2.95 -16.63 13.01
CA ALA A 584 4.03 -17.30 13.72
C ALA A 584 3.99 -17.05 15.23
N LYS A 585 3.74 -15.81 15.65
CA LYS A 585 3.73 -15.43 17.07
C LYS A 585 2.48 -14.59 17.38
N PRO A 586 1.30 -15.19 17.47
CA PRO A 586 0.05 -14.45 17.65
C PRO A 586 -0.06 -13.78 19.03
N GLY A 587 -0.99 -12.83 19.16
CA GLY A 587 -1.40 -12.24 20.42
C GLY A 587 -0.59 -11.02 20.88
N GLN A 588 0.22 -10.45 20.01
CA GLN A 588 0.89 -9.16 20.25
C GLN A 588 0.08 -8.00 19.64
N THR A 589 0.43 -6.76 19.99
CA THR A 589 -0.17 -5.57 19.35
C THR A 589 0.39 -5.36 17.93
N ALA A 590 -0.34 -4.64 17.11
CA ALA A 590 0.14 -4.26 15.76
C ALA A 590 1.48 -3.53 15.80
N SER A 591 1.65 -2.60 16.73
CA SER A 591 2.90 -1.86 16.93
C SER A 591 4.09 -2.74 17.29
N PHE A 592 3.88 -3.91 17.89
CA PHE A 592 4.94 -4.86 18.17
C PHE A 592 5.49 -5.49 16.87
N TYR A 593 4.60 -5.87 15.93
CA TYR A 593 5.02 -6.43 14.64
C TYR A 593 5.62 -5.37 13.73
N ALA A 594 5.02 -4.17 13.71
CA ALA A 594 5.56 -3.02 13.00
C ALA A 594 6.99 -2.68 13.47
N GLY A 595 7.17 -2.51 14.79
CA GLY A 595 8.48 -2.24 15.37
C GLY A 595 9.50 -3.36 15.14
N ALA A 596 9.05 -4.63 15.03
CA ALA A 596 9.94 -5.73 14.68
C ALA A 596 10.44 -5.61 13.23
N LEU A 597 9.57 -5.27 12.27
CA LEU A 597 9.98 -5.01 10.90
C LEU A 597 10.89 -3.78 10.80
N GLU A 598 10.53 -2.67 11.41
CA GLU A 598 11.33 -1.43 11.40
C GLU A 598 12.72 -1.63 12.03
N SER A 599 12.80 -2.29 13.18
CA SER A 599 14.07 -2.51 13.90
C SER A 599 15.02 -3.48 13.21
N THR A 600 14.53 -4.29 12.28
CA THR A 600 15.30 -5.26 11.51
C THR A 600 15.40 -4.94 10.03
N ALA A 601 14.79 -3.84 9.60
CA ALA A 601 14.87 -3.34 8.24
C ALA A 601 16.32 -3.08 7.82
N SER A 602 16.63 -3.27 6.54
CA SER A 602 17.99 -3.19 6.03
C SER A 602 18.23 -1.94 5.19
N ASN A 603 19.04 -1.04 5.72
CA ASN A 603 19.52 0.13 4.99
C ASN A 603 20.68 -0.22 4.04
N SER A 604 21.43 -1.26 4.35
CA SER A 604 22.61 -1.66 3.57
C SER A 604 22.26 -2.29 2.24
N LEU A 605 21.02 -2.72 2.05
CA LEU A 605 20.52 -3.26 0.79
C LEU A 605 20.08 -2.15 -0.18
N ILE A 606 19.78 -0.95 0.33
CA ILE A 606 19.37 0.19 -0.49
C ILE A 606 20.62 0.83 -1.09
N THR A 607 20.77 0.69 -2.39
CA THR A 607 21.89 1.27 -3.13
C THR A 607 21.47 2.63 -3.69
N GLY A 608 22.32 3.66 -3.51
CA GLY A 608 22.09 4.98 -4.11
C GLY A 608 22.41 5.09 -5.60
N ASN A 609 22.65 3.96 -6.28
CA ASN A 609 22.95 3.95 -7.70
C ASN A 609 21.66 3.80 -8.51
N PRO A 610 21.40 4.68 -9.47
CA PRO A 610 20.28 4.50 -10.37
C PRO A 610 20.44 3.18 -11.13
N ILE A 611 19.36 2.41 -11.24
CA ILE A 611 19.33 1.23 -12.10
C ILE A 611 19.64 1.71 -13.54
N PRO A 612 20.61 1.15 -14.24
CA PRO A 612 20.93 1.60 -15.59
C PRO A 612 19.72 1.52 -16.50
N ALA A 613 19.44 2.60 -17.25
CA ALA A 613 18.32 2.69 -18.18
C ALA A 613 18.30 1.58 -19.27
N ASN A 614 19.34 0.78 -19.35
CA ASN A 614 19.53 -0.34 -20.27
C ASN A 614 19.53 -1.70 -19.56
N ASN A 615 19.08 -1.79 -18.29
CA ASN A 615 18.98 -3.08 -17.63
C ASN A 615 17.94 -3.94 -18.39
N PRO A 616 18.32 -4.96 -19.18
CA PRO A 616 17.37 -5.71 -20.01
C PRO A 616 16.46 -6.63 -19.22
N THR A 617 16.69 -6.78 -17.92
CA THR A 617 16.04 -7.76 -17.06
C THR A 617 15.45 -7.15 -15.79
N GLY A 618 15.79 -5.88 -15.44
CA GLY A 618 15.20 -5.17 -14.31
C GLY A 618 14.02 -4.32 -14.76
N PHE A 619 12.90 -4.44 -14.06
CA PHE A 619 11.73 -3.59 -14.29
C PHE A 619 11.95 -2.27 -13.56
N GLN A 620 12.17 -1.19 -14.31
CA GLN A 620 12.15 0.16 -13.77
C GLN A 620 10.76 0.75 -13.91
N CYS A 621 10.21 1.13 -12.80
CA CYS A 621 8.93 1.82 -12.73
C CYS A 621 9.09 3.35 -12.79
N SER A 622 10.31 3.89 -12.65
CA SER A 622 10.55 5.34 -12.73
C SER A 622 11.54 5.76 -13.82
N TYR A 623 11.47 7.03 -14.20
CA TYR A 623 12.44 7.67 -15.10
C TYR A 623 13.69 8.10 -14.32
N GLY A 624 14.74 7.27 -14.36
CA GLY A 624 16.15 7.73 -14.31
C GLY A 624 16.73 8.34 -13.04
N ASN A 625 15.94 8.75 -12.08
CA ASN A 625 16.42 9.34 -10.85
C ASN A 625 15.98 8.50 -9.65
N SER A 626 16.88 7.67 -9.14
CA SER A 626 16.66 7.07 -7.84
C SER A 626 16.77 8.14 -6.76
N LEU A 627 15.93 8.04 -5.75
CA LEU A 627 16.11 8.77 -4.51
C LEU A 627 17.32 8.18 -3.78
N GLY A 628 18.24 9.03 -3.32
CA GLY A 628 19.28 8.60 -2.39
C GLY A 628 18.64 8.13 -1.08
N TYR A 629 19.30 7.18 -0.39
CA TYR A 629 18.82 6.76 0.92
C TYR A 629 18.86 7.90 1.94
N SER A 630 17.74 8.15 2.57
CA SER A 630 17.62 8.93 3.81
C SER A 630 16.47 8.33 4.64
N ALA A 631 16.34 8.72 5.89
CA ALA A 631 15.17 8.34 6.70
C ALA A 631 13.87 8.89 6.08
N ASP A 632 13.96 10.05 5.41
CA ASP A 632 12.82 10.70 4.77
C ASP A 632 12.39 10.01 3.46
N SER A 633 13.28 9.22 2.83
CA SER A 633 12.98 8.50 1.58
C SER A 633 12.69 7.02 1.77
N ALA A 634 13.24 6.39 2.80
CA ALA A 634 13.17 4.95 3.01
C ALA A 634 12.62 4.52 4.37
N GLY A 635 12.34 5.47 5.25
CA GLY A 635 11.96 5.16 6.63
C GLY A 635 13.03 4.34 7.34
N ALA A 636 12.63 3.25 7.97
CA ALA A 636 13.54 2.32 8.63
C ALA A 636 14.46 1.54 7.67
N GLY A 637 14.14 1.52 6.37
CA GLY A 637 14.86 0.76 5.33
C GLY A 637 14.01 -0.34 4.72
N LEU A 638 14.63 -1.23 3.94
CA LEU A 638 13.96 -2.35 3.30
C LEU A 638 13.47 -3.37 4.33
N ALA A 639 12.18 -3.67 4.32
CA ALA A 639 11.55 -4.66 5.19
C ALA A 639 12.22 -6.05 5.03
N GLN A 640 12.46 -6.75 6.14
CA GLN A 640 13.13 -8.05 6.17
C GLN A 640 12.35 -9.02 7.05
N GLY A 641 11.39 -9.76 6.45
CA GLY A 641 10.42 -10.58 7.19
C GLY A 641 11.06 -11.66 8.07
N TYR A 642 11.99 -12.43 7.53
CA TYR A 642 12.64 -13.49 8.30
C TYR A 642 13.56 -12.93 9.39
N ALA A 643 14.24 -11.83 9.12
CA ALA A 643 15.02 -11.13 10.14
C ALA A 643 14.10 -10.59 11.26
N ALA A 644 12.91 -10.09 10.92
CA ALA A 644 11.92 -9.65 11.91
C ALA A 644 11.40 -10.83 12.76
N LEU A 645 11.28 -12.02 12.19
CA LEU A 645 10.91 -13.21 12.95
C LEU A 645 12.01 -13.63 13.93
N THR A 646 13.27 -13.70 13.49
CA THR A 646 14.34 -14.44 14.18
C THR A 646 15.29 -13.57 14.99
N SER A 647 15.43 -12.28 14.64
CA SER A 647 16.36 -11.38 15.33
C SER A 647 15.93 -11.08 16.79
N PRO A 648 16.86 -10.92 17.72
CA PRO A 648 16.57 -10.40 19.06
C PRO A 648 15.96 -8.98 19.07
N GLN A 649 16.18 -8.18 18.04
CA GLN A 649 15.55 -6.87 17.85
C GLN A 649 14.13 -7.00 17.27
N GLY A 650 13.83 -8.11 16.61
CA GLY A 650 12.51 -8.45 16.08
C GLY A 650 11.66 -9.23 17.09
N LEU A 651 11.01 -10.31 16.60
CA LEU A 651 10.18 -11.18 17.44
C LEU A 651 10.98 -12.11 18.36
N ASP A 652 12.27 -12.25 18.12
CA ASP A 652 13.15 -13.23 18.84
C ASP A 652 12.53 -14.62 18.88
N TYR A 653 12.02 -15.08 17.72
CA TYR A 653 11.32 -16.35 17.61
C TYR A 653 12.30 -17.51 17.77
N GLN A 654 12.02 -18.38 18.71
CA GLN A 654 12.79 -19.59 18.93
C GLN A 654 12.11 -20.78 18.24
N PHE A 655 12.76 -21.37 17.28
CA PHE A 655 12.25 -22.54 16.56
C PHE A 655 12.19 -23.77 17.48
N PRO A 656 11.20 -24.67 17.26
CA PRO A 656 11.19 -25.93 17.98
C PRO A 656 12.41 -26.77 17.59
N THR A 657 12.98 -27.47 18.56
CA THR A 657 14.12 -28.37 18.34
C THR A 657 13.59 -29.78 18.18
N THR A 658 13.78 -30.37 17.01
CA THR A 658 13.44 -31.77 16.70
C THR A 658 14.66 -32.65 16.96
N SER A 659 14.48 -33.73 17.65
CA SER A 659 15.49 -34.77 17.86
C SER A 659 14.95 -36.15 17.45
N VAL A 660 15.82 -37.01 16.94
CA VAL A 660 15.48 -38.36 16.48
C VAL A 660 16.14 -39.41 17.37
N ALA A 661 15.32 -40.24 17.98
CA ALA A 661 15.81 -41.45 18.66
C ALA A 661 15.97 -42.57 17.65
N VAL A 662 17.22 -43.00 17.45
CA VAL A 662 17.57 -44.10 16.53
C VAL A 662 17.81 -45.37 17.38
N PRO A 663 16.98 -46.43 17.18
CA PRO A 663 17.26 -47.68 17.87
C PRO A 663 18.57 -48.26 17.40
N ALA A 664 19.31 -48.85 18.30
CA ALA A 664 20.54 -49.60 17.96
C ALA A 664 20.26 -50.69 16.94
N GLY A 665 20.89 -50.62 15.77
CA GLY A 665 20.85 -51.67 14.77
C GLY A 665 21.47 -52.94 15.32
N GLY A 666 20.62 -53.93 15.59
CA GLY A 666 21.10 -55.25 16.12
C GLY A 666 21.53 -55.23 17.62
N GLY A 667 21.16 -54.21 18.37
CA GLY A 667 21.11 -54.27 19.83
C GLY A 667 22.21 -53.67 20.65
N THR A 668 22.53 -52.37 20.64
CA THR A 668 23.26 -51.89 21.81
C THR A 668 23.19 -50.41 22.21
N SER A 669 22.78 -49.49 21.37
CA SER A 669 22.58 -48.11 21.90
C SER A 669 21.55 -47.30 21.11
N GLN A 670 20.74 -46.54 21.80
CA GLN A 670 19.96 -45.42 21.19
C GLN A 670 20.84 -44.20 21.19
N THR A 671 20.85 -43.50 20.04
CA THR A 671 21.47 -42.18 19.93
C THR A 671 20.38 -41.19 19.50
N THR A 672 20.43 -39.99 20.06
CA THR A 672 19.50 -38.91 19.73
C THR A 672 20.25 -37.83 18.99
N LEU A 673 19.73 -37.42 17.82
CA LEU A 673 20.20 -36.26 17.07
C LEU A 673 19.24 -35.12 17.26
N THR A 674 19.78 -33.91 17.30
CA THR A 674 19.04 -32.67 17.45
C THR A 674 19.06 -31.92 16.14
N SER A 675 18.01 -31.19 15.84
CA SER A 675 17.96 -30.31 14.66
C SER A 675 19.20 -29.41 14.58
N GLY A 676 19.82 -29.32 13.42
CA GLY A 676 21.03 -28.54 13.22
C GLY A 676 22.34 -29.25 13.61
N GLU A 677 22.31 -30.46 14.13
CA GLU A 677 23.52 -31.27 14.33
C GLU A 677 24.04 -31.85 13.01
N SER A 678 25.30 -32.16 12.98
CA SER A 678 25.94 -32.84 11.86
C SER A 678 25.35 -34.20 11.63
N VAL A 679 25.24 -34.62 10.34
CA VAL A 679 24.78 -35.96 9.97
C VAL A 679 25.70 -37.01 10.61
N THR A 680 25.08 -38.00 11.25
CA THR A 680 25.79 -39.10 11.86
C THR A 680 25.38 -40.42 11.18
N ASP A 681 26.34 -41.23 10.85
CA ASP A 681 26.16 -42.54 10.21
C ASP A 681 25.62 -43.59 11.19
N TYR A 682 24.53 -44.22 10.85
CA TYR A 682 23.94 -45.34 11.63
C TYR A 682 23.90 -46.60 10.77
N GLY A 683 24.30 -47.71 11.34
CA GLY A 683 24.28 -49.00 10.68
C GLY A 683 22.98 -49.76 10.86
N PHE A 684 22.32 -50.11 9.77
CA PHE A 684 21.10 -50.93 9.74
C PHE A 684 21.26 -52.17 8.85
N ASP A 685 20.53 -53.23 9.22
CA ASP A 685 20.50 -54.49 8.44
C ASP A 685 19.48 -54.41 7.30
N VAL A 686 19.85 -54.77 6.09
CA VAL A 686 18.94 -54.87 4.92
C VAL A 686 17.74 -55.76 5.25
N GLY A 687 16.57 -55.32 4.84
CA GLY A 687 15.32 -56.09 4.96
C GLY A 687 14.72 -56.14 6.36
N LYS A 688 15.32 -55.43 7.31
CA LYS A 688 14.74 -55.30 8.65
C LYS A 688 13.97 -53.99 8.85
N PRO A 689 12.81 -54.03 9.51
CA PRO A 689 12.09 -52.78 9.85
C PRO A 689 12.88 -52.00 10.92
N VAL A 690 13.01 -50.73 10.70
CA VAL A 690 13.60 -49.76 11.65
C VAL A 690 12.54 -48.74 12.02
N THR A 691 12.35 -48.56 13.32
CA THR A 691 11.41 -47.51 13.81
C THR A 691 12.20 -46.37 14.41
N LEU A 692 12.01 -45.20 13.87
CA LEU A 692 12.57 -43.92 14.37
C LEU A 692 11.48 -43.15 15.12
N THR A 693 11.87 -42.46 16.17
CA THR A 693 10.97 -41.64 16.97
C THR A 693 11.50 -40.22 17.04
N ALA A 694 10.72 -39.27 16.62
CA ALA A 694 11.00 -37.84 16.77
C ALA A 694 10.49 -37.35 18.14
N THR A 695 11.28 -36.51 18.77
CA THR A 695 10.89 -35.79 20.00
C THR A 695 11.13 -34.30 19.74
N VAL A 696 10.17 -33.47 20.09
CA VAL A 696 10.24 -32.02 19.88
C VAL A 696 10.31 -31.32 21.24
N THR A 697 11.21 -30.39 21.37
CA THR A 697 11.40 -29.62 22.61
C THR A 697 11.68 -28.15 22.30
N GLY A 698 11.39 -27.26 23.22
CA GLY A 698 11.64 -25.84 23.08
C GLY A 698 10.66 -25.17 22.08
N GLY A 699 11.09 -24.06 21.55
CA GLY A 699 10.30 -23.20 20.65
C GLY A 699 9.54 -22.09 21.39
N THR A 700 9.17 -21.05 20.66
CA THR A 700 8.39 -19.92 21.18
C THR A 700 6.96 -20.36 21.51
N THR A 701 6.43 -21.29 20.74
CA THR A 701 5.13 -21.94 20.96
C THR A 701 5.31 -23.43 21.22
N PRO A 702 4.34 -24.08 21.90
CA PRO A 702 4.42 -25.51 22.18
C PRO A 702 4.59 -26.34 20.90
N ALA A 703 5.42 -27.37 21.02
CA ALA A 703 5.70 -28.26 19.90
C ALA A 703 4.55 -29.24 19.60
N LYS A 704 4.30 -29.56 18.34
CA LYS A 704 3.26 -30.47 17.87
C LYS A 704 3.85 -31.73 17.29
N ALA A 705 4.36 -32.61 18.15
CA ALA A 705 5.03 -33.87 17.75
C ALA A 705 4.16 -34.81 16.92
N SER A 706 2.83 -34.66 16.92
CA SER A 706 1.91 -35.47 16.11
C SER A 706 1.86 -35.09 14.61
N SER A 707 2.54 -34.05 14.19
CA SER A 707 2.51 -33.52 12.82
C SER A 707 3.90 -33.46 12.17
N CYS A 708 4.84 -34.30 12.66
CA CYS A 708 6.19 -34.34 12.10
C CYS A 708 6.19 -34.77 10.64
N GLU A 709 6.97 -34.08 9.81
CA GLU A 709 7.24 -34.44 8.43
C GLU A 709 8.53 -35.23 8.32
N TRP A 710 8.44 -36.40 7.73
CA TRP A 710 9.57 -37.28 7.49
C TRP A 710 9.93 -37.31 6.01
N THR A 711 11.21 -37.24 5.72
CA THR A 711 11.76 -37.42 4.37
C THR A 711 12.67 -38.64 4.35
N TYR A 712 12.48 -39.47 3.37
CA TYR A 712 13.27 -40.67 3.16
C TYR A 712 13.75 -40.72 1.71
N ASN A 713 15.07 -40.65 1.49
CA ASN A 713 15.69 -40.56 0.15
C ASN A 713 15.08 -39.44 -0.72
N GLY A 714 14.80 -38.30 -0.16
CA GLY A 714 14.22 -37.14 -0.84
C GLY A 714 12.71 -37.25 -1.15
N GLN A 715 12.03 -38.27 -0.63
CA GLN A 715 10.58 -38.42 -0.74
C GLN A 715 9.91 -38.12 0.61
N THR A 716 8.99 -37.19 0.63
CA THR A 716 8.22 -36.92 1.84
C THR A 716 7.31 -38.11 2.13
N VAL A 717 7.45 -38.62 3.35
CA VAL A 717 6.56 -39.63 3.89
C VAL A 717 5.45 -38.95 4.65
N THR A 718 4.31 -38.80 4.02
CA THR A 718 3.13 -38.21 4.66
C THR A 718 2.62 -39.12 5.77
N GLY A 719 2.74 -38.69 7.00
CA GLY A 719 2.18 -39.37 8.15
C GLY A 719 2.29 -38.49 9.39
N SER A 720 1.18 -38.20 10.00
CA SER A 720 1.02 -37.33 11.17
C SER A 720 1.52 -38.00 12.46
N SER A 721 2.71 -38.58 12.51
CA SER A 721 3.17 -39.23 13.73
C SER A 721 4.61 -38.90 14.06
N ALA A 722 4.90 -38.79 15.38
CA ALA A 722 6.24 -38.68 15.90
C ALA A 722 7.10 -39.93 15.59
N THR A 723 6.55 -40.97 14.96
CA THR A 723 7.22 -42.24 14.73
C THR A 723 7.06 -42.68 13.29
N ILE A 724 8.15 -43.02 12.63
CA ILE A 724 8.16 -43.66 11.32
C ILE A 724 8.76 -45.08 11.45
N THR A 725 8.21 -46.06 10.71
CA THR A 725 8.82 -47.33 10.51
C THR A 725 9.09 -47.53 9.01
N PHE A 726 10.31 -47.79 8.64
CA PHE A 726 10.73 -48.05 7.29
C PHE A 726 11.54 -49.33 7.23
N THR A 727 11.65 -49.92 6.03
CA THR A 727 12.46 -51.11 5.80
C THR A 727 13.54 -50.76 4.78
N THR A 728 14.78 -50.89 5.17
CA THR A 728 15.93 -50.63 4.29
C THR A 728 15.94 -51.68 3.15
N THR A 729 16.04 -51.23 1.92
CA THR A 729 15.87 -52.09 0.74
C THR A 729 17.17 -52.28 -0.07
N ALA A 730 18.17 -51.43 0.15
CA ALA A 730 19.40 -51.46 -0.61
C ALA A 730 20.63 -51.32 0.31
N VAL A 731 21.74 -51.90 -0.11
CA VAL A 731 23.03 -51.74 0.55
C VAL A 731 23.71 -50.46 0.05
N GLN A 732 23.20 -49.32 0.47
CA GLN A 732 23.76 -47.97 0.17
C GLN A 732 23.36 -47.01 1.26
N PRO A 733 24.04 -45.89 1.40
CA PRO A 733 23.62 -44.84 2.35
C PRO A 733 22.25 -44.31 1.98
N GLU A 734 21.39 -44.15 2.98
CA GLU A 734 20.04 -43.59 2.83
C GLU A 734 19.90 -42.38 3.77
N LEU A 735 19.41 -41.26 3.25
CA LEU A 735 19.23 -40.04 4.01
C LEU A 735 17.80 -39.94 4.54
N ILE A 736 17.69 -39.76 5.85
CA ILE A 736 16.41 -39.65 6.54
C ILE A 736 16.41 -38.33 7.31
N SER A 737 15.41 -37.50 7.10
CA SER A 737 15.25 -36.28 7.87
C SER A 737 13.85 -36.17 8.43
N VAL A 738 13.72 -35.45 9.53
CA VAL A 738 12.45 -35.15 10.16
C VAL A 738 12.42 -33.71 10.66
N ASN A 739 11.31 -33.06 10.44
CA ASN A 739 10.99 -31.77 11.00
C ASN A 739 9.62 -31.79 11.65
N CYS A 740 9.49 -31.19 12.80
CA CYS A 740 8.23 -31.18 13.52
C CYS A 740 7.83 -29.73 13.78
N PRO A 741 6.63 -29.32 13.38
CA PRO A 741 6.14 -27.96 13.64
C PRO A 741 5.77 -27.77 15.10
N ASP A 742 5.66 -26.51 15.48
CA ASP A 742 4.96 -26.11 16.70
C ASP A 742 3.42 -26.07 16.51
N GLU A 743 2.68 -25.57 17.48
CA GLU A 743 1.21 -25.48 17.42
C GLU A 743 0.72 -24.48 16.36
N ASN A 744 1.54 -23.52 15.97
CA ASN A 744 1.26 -22.56 14.91
C ASN A 744 1.69 -23.04 13.52
N GLY A 745 2.29 -24.22 13.41
CA GLY A 745 2.78 -24.77 12.15
C GLY A 745 4.22 -24.41 11.80
N ILE A 746 4.91 -23.66 12.66
CA ILE A 746 6.26 -23.16 12.38
C ILE A 746 7.30 -24.27 12.61
N MET A 747 8.15 -24.50 11.62
CA MET A 747 9.17 -25.54 11.59
C MET A 747 10.59 -24.95 11.71
N ASN A 748 11.51 -25.73 12.27
CA ASN A 748 12.92 -25.35 12.25
C ASN A 748 13.45 -25.38 10.80
N PRO A 749 14.18 -24.35 10.34
CA PRO A 749 14.78 -24.35 9.00
C PRO A 749 15.81 -25.47 8.80
N GLN A 750 16.31 -26.06 9.88
CA GLN A 750 17.25 -27.18 9.85
C GLN A 750 16.59 -28.42 10.45
N PRO A 751 16.10 -29.36 9.61
CA PRO A 751 15.55 -30.62 10.08
C PRO A 751 16.61 -31.49 10.77
N ALA A 752 16.18 -32.36 11.67
CA ALA A 752 17.08 -33.41 12.19
C ALA A 752 17.32 -34.45 11.11
N THR A 753 18.58 -34.69 10.74
CA THR A 753 18.95 -35.56 9.62
C THR A 753 19.91 -36.65 10.08
N ILE A 754 19.63 -37.88 9.62
CA ILE A 754 20.51 -39.03 9.85
C ILE A 754 20.89 -39.65 8.48
N GLU A 755 22.09 -40.17 8.39
CA GLU A 755 22.50 -41.05 7.29
C GLU A 755 22.46 -42.51 7.74
N ALA A 756 21.59 -43.31 7.14
CA ALA A 756 21.49 -44.74 7.41
C ALA A 756 22.48 -45.51 6.50
N VAL A 757 23.52 -46.08 7.08
CA VAL A 757 24.43 -46.98 6.38
C VAL A 757 23.87 -48.40 6.49
N VAL A 758 23.46 -48.92 5.36
CA VAL A 758 22.76 -50.22 5.27
C VAL A 758 23.77 -51.34 4.98
N PHE A 759 23.85 -52.33 5.85
CA PHE A 759 24.73 -53.48 5.71
C PHE A 759 24.01 -54.66 5.13
N PRO A 760 24.68 -55.50 4.33
CA PRO A 760 24.10 -56.76 3.88
C PRO A 760 23.83 -57.66 5.10
N THR A 761 22.71 -58.40 5.08
CA THR A 761 22.40 -59.35 6.15
C THR A 761 23.54 -60.31 6.31
N PRO A 762 24.09 -60.51 7.56
CA PRO A 762 25.13 -61.53 7.77
C PRO A 762 24.59 -62.87 7.30
N VAL A 763 25.25 -63.46 6.35
CA VAL A 763 24.95 -64.84 5.96
C VAL A 763 25.36 -65.71 7.17
N SER A 764 24.41 -66.21 7.90
CA SER A 764 24.67 -67.24 8.91
C SER A 764 25.44 -68.35 8.21
N PRO A 765 26.62 -68.76 8.69
CA PRO A 765 27.31 -69.90 8.12
C PRO A 765 26.41 -71.10 8.25
N ALA A 766 26.04 -71.65 7.09
CA ALA A 766 25.35 -72.94 7.04
C ALA A 766 26.21 -73.91 7.84
N SER A 767 25.61 -74.55 8.85
CA SER A 767 26.24 -75.61 9.61
C SER A 767 26.48 -76.79 8.65
N SER A 768 27.58 -76.78 7.92
CA SER A 768 28.06 -77.89 7.18
C SER A 768 29.16 -78.59 8.01
N SER A 769 28.80 -79.68 8.60
CA SER A 769 29.77 -80.63 9.10
C SER A 769 30.49 -81.23 7.89
N SER A 770 31.71 -80.79 7.60
CA SER A 770 32.78 -81.61 7.03
C SER A 770 34.00 -80.77 6.82
N SER A 771 35.11 -81.35 7.29
CA SER A 771 36.47 -81.01 7.17
C SER A 771 36.98 -80.42 5.85
N GLY A 772 37.77 -79.35 5.92
CA GLY A 772 38.57 -78.88 4.81
C GLY A 772 38.97 -77.42 4.97
N GLY A 773 40.24 -77.24 5.30
CA GLY A 773 40.80 -75.89 5.53
C GLY A 773 40.83 -74.95 4.32
N GLY A 774 40.73 -73.75 4.57
CA GLY A 774 40.88 -72.68 3.62
C GLY A 774 40.74 -71.33 4.29
N GLY A 775 41.73 -70.82 4.98
CA GLY A 775 41.74 -69.55 5.60
C GLY A 775 41.63 -68.45 4.61
N LEU A 776 40.54 -67.71 4.63
CA LEU A 776 40.44 -66.38 4.04
C LEU A 776 41.23 -65.41 4.92
N SER A 777 42.34 -64.89 4.32
CA SER A 777 43.33 -64.10 4.99
C SER A 777 42.70 -62.75 5.42
N LEU A 778 43.10 -62.27 6.57
CA LEU A 778 42.84 -60.91 7.11
C LEU A 778 43.11 -59.80 6.11
N LEU A 779 43.85 -60.08 5.03
CA LEU A 779 44.12 -59.14 3.93
C LEU A 779 42.91 -58.84 3.07
N GLY A 780 41.95 -59.74 2.93
CA GLY A 780 40.73 -59.52 2.14
C GLY A 780 39.77 -58.57 2.81
N LEU A 781 39.67 -58.67 4.15
CA LEU A 781 38.85 -57.73 4.94
C LEU A 781 39.47 -56.32 5.05
N LEU A 782 40.80 -56.21 5.08
CA LEU A 782 41.48 -54.94 5.08
C LEU A 782 41.34 -54.23 3.69
N LEU A 783 41.29 -54.97 2.59
CA LEU A 783 41.17 -54.40 1.23
C LEU A 783 39.75 -53.83 1.01
N LEU A 784 38.73 -54.50 1.53
CA LEU A 784 37.35 -53.99 1.48
C LEU A 784 37.14 -52.74 2.36
N ALA A 785 37.74 -52.70 3.53
CA ALA A 785 37.74 -51.51 4.39
C ALA A 785 38.54 -50.34 3.80
N LEU A 786 39.61 -50.58 3.08
CA LEU A 786 40.42 -49.55 2.40
C LEU A 786 39.71 -49.00 1.16
N LEU A 787 38.94 -49.86 0.46
CA LEU A 787 38.16 -49.41 -0.71
C LEU A 787 36.98 -48.54 -0.27
N ALA A 788 36.32 -48.88 0.87
CA ALA A 788 35.25 -48.03 1.44
C ALA A 788 35.82 -46.68 1.94
N ALA A 789 36.97 -46.67 2.59
CA ALA A 789 37.63 -45.45 3.02
C ALA A 789 38.09 -44.57 1.84
N ALA A 790 38.55 -45.14 0.74
CA ALA A 790 38.94 -44.41 -0.46
C ALA A 790 37.75 -43.73 -1.18
N ALA A 791 36.59 -44.34 -1.12
CA ALA A 791 35.33 -43.75 -1.66
C ALA A 791 34.86 -42.52 -0.85
N VAL A 792 35.02 -42.54 0.43
CA VAL A 792 34.66 -41.43 1.34
C VAL A 792 35.64 -40.25 1.18
N VAL A 793 36.94 -40.52 0.99
CA VAL A 793 37.96 -39.46 0.80
C VAL A 793 37.83 -38.77 -0.58
N ARG A 794 37.34 -39.51 -1.60
CA ARG A 794 37.16 -38.91 -2.95
C ARG A 794 35.98 -37.98 -3.04
N ARG A 795 34.95 -38.14 -2.19
CA ARG A 795 33.78 -37.25 -2.13
C ARG A 795 34.02 -35.93 -1.38
N ARG A 796 35.04 -35.85 -0.53
CA ARG A 796 35.42 -34.60 0.21
C ARG A 796 36.24 -33.60 -0.62
N ARG A 797 36.55 -33.86 -1.90
CA ARG A 797 37.29 -32.96 -2.78
C ARG A 797 36.49 -32.34 -3.91
N THR A 798 35.19 -32.55 -3.93
CA THR A 798 34.30 -31.92 -4.92
C THR A 798 33.01 -31.41 -4.19
N VAL A 799 33.16 -30.45 -3.30
CA VAL A 799 32.17 -29.45 -2.93
C VAL A 799 32.96 -28.16 -2.70
#